data_aa33b2f3e33dec7534016b2e7cf2d6ab
#
_entry.id   aa33b2f3e33dec7534016b2e7cf2d6ab
#
_cell.length_a   1.000
_cell.length_b   1.000
_cell.length_c   1.000
_cell.angle_alpha   90.00
_cell.angle_beta   90.00
_cell.angle_gamma   90.00
#
_symmetry.space_group_name_H-M   'P 1'
#
loop_
_entity.id
_entity.type
_entity.pdbx_description
1 polymer ?
#
loop_
_entity_poly.entity_id
_entity_poly.type
_entity_poly.pdbx_seq_one_letter_code
_entity_poly.pdbx_strand_id
1 'polypeptide(L)'
;MTHFNLLRALFASAVFVAAAGSAQVKVNVDAAHMGATVSPRLYGIFFEEINHAGDGGLYAELVQNRSFEDDDSQPVHWRAIGGAGAELTTAGLLNDRQAHALRLTVPSAAGGVQNEGYWGMAFRQQTVYTFSAWVKADAAYKGNLIVALNGRDGSNLGQTAVPLKLKAGKWTKVEGVSIRATGSDPEGCMTLAFSQPGTFTLDVVSLFPPTYKGRPNGCRIDLAELLEALHPKFMRFPGGCYVEGQTTPRNNLHNRFEWKNTVGPIEQRPGHLSVNWGYNITDGFGYHEMLQLSEDLGAEPLFVVNVGIGHGWLQPYDQIEEYIQEALDAIEYANGDAKTTKWGAERAKNGHPEPFNLRLLEVGNENANFYFDSNRDQSDHYFERYIQFYKAIKAKYPEVEIIGNVESWGTDEPSWRSQHPVDILDEHYYRSPSWFENNFNKYDSYDRHGPKIYVGEYAVTQGFGVNGHLTAALGEAVYMQGLERNSDIVVMGSYAPIFVNEHNPAWRPDMIRFNAAESFGTPSYHVQKLMANNIGTRVVPVQVSNNTLAATIGHHVGFTTWGTKAEFRNLEVVDELGKVILKDDFAADNGQWRTFGGEADARRRTQSQWAFGGGVLQQQNQRAEGSVILNTTVLPDNYTIRVQGCRLEGNEGFIVAFGAEDGQNMLWWNLGGWGNGQHAVEHMADGGKNTLAATQGHLEDGRWYNVEIQVKGTSARCLLDGELVHEITLPERQSLYANATFDERTNEMIVKLVNPTRERQTTTIKLGGATATQGRAIILASESGTDENSMRAQLNVSPEEYPVRISEPSSTIVIPVQPFSLTILRLKTK
;
A
#
# COMPACT_ATOMS: atom_id res chain seq x y z
N MET A 1 12.66 -6.16 28.28
CA MET A 1 11.67 -6.76 29.24
C MET A 1 11.36 -5.89 30.48
N THR A 2 12.02 -4.77 30.73
CA THR A 2 11.84 -3.95 31.96
C THR A 2 10.97 -2.71 31.78
N HIS A 3 10.69 -2.23 30.58
CA HIS A 3 9.81 -1.07 30.32
C HIS A 3 8.35 -1.44 30.06
N PHE A 4 8.07 -2.66 29.55
CA PHE A 4 6.72 -3.17 29.33
C PHE A 4 5.88 -3.33 30.62
N ASN A 5 6.52 -3.43 31.79
CA ASN A 5 5.81 -3.56 33.05
C ASN A 5 5.30 -2.24 33.63
N LEU A 6 5.74 -1.08 33.15
CA LEU A 6 5.26 0.22 33.67
C LEU A 6 3.89 0.62 33.08
N LEU A 7 3.62 0.31 31.82
CA LEU A 7 2.29 0.52 31.21
C LEU A 7 1.24 -0.40 31.85
N ARG A 8 1.58 -1.65 32.15
CA ARG A 8 0.71 -2.58 32.91
C ARG A 8 0.34 -2.09 34.30
N ALA A 9 1.27 -1.38 34.98
CA ALA A 9 1.04 -0.87 36.34
C ALA A 9 0.12 0.37 36.38
N LEU A 10 0.08 1.18 35.32
CA LEU A 10 -0.72 2.43 35.29
C LEU A 10 -2.21 2.20 35.09
N PHE A 11 -2.62 1.15 34.35
CA PHE A 11 -4.04 0.81 34.20
C PHE A 11 -4.62 0.02 35.39
N ALA A 12 -3.80 -0.77 36.10
CA ALA A 12 -4.25 -1.55 37.24
C ALA A 12 -4.50 -0.72 38.51
N SER A 13 -4.00 0.53 38.58
CA SER A 13 -3.98 1.36 39.80
C SER A 13 -4.65 2.74 39.64
N ALA A 14 -5.36 3.03 38.52
CA ALA A 14 -5.96 4.34 38.33
C ALA A 14 -7.22 4.53 39.20
N VAL A 15 -7.01 4.88 40.43
CA VAL A 15 -7.90 5.80 41.16
C VAL A 15 -7.65 7.18 40.55
N PHE A 16 -8.65 7.70 39.82
CA PHE A 16 -8.53 8.95 39.10
C PHE A 16 -8.40 10.14 40.05
N VAL A 17 -7.19 10.65 40.23
CA VAL A 17 -6.97 11.99 40.76
C VAL A 17 -6.82 12.88 39.52
N ALA A 18 -7.79 13.73 39.26
CA ALA A 18 -7.73 14.75 38.24
C ALA A 18 -6.54 15.68 38.54
N ALA A 19 -5.50 15.62 37.73
CA ALA A 19 -4.45 16.64 37.74
C ALA A 19 -5.07 17.95 37.21
N ALA A 20 -5.07 18.97 38.03
CA ALA A 20 -5.53 20.31 37.65
C ALA A 20 -4.54 20.88 36.62
N GLY A 21 -4.98 21.14 35.38
CA GLY A 21 -4.23 21.97 34.47
C GLY A 21 -4.44 21.76 32.95
N SER A 22 -4.84 20.59 32.44
CA SER A 22 -5.13 20.43 31.02
C SER A 22 -6.62 20.54 30.73
N ALA A 23 -6.97 21.23 29.65
CA ALA A 23 -8.37 21.32 29.21
C ALA A 23 -8.89 19.89 28.94
N GLN A 24 -9.94 19.49 29.66
CA GLN A 24 -10.54 18.17 29.49
C GLN A 24 -11.29 18.12 28.17
N VAL A 25 -10.89 17.20 27.27
CA VAL A 25 -11.62 16.95 26.01
C VAL A 25 -12.97 16.35 26.33
N LYS A 26 -14.02 16.84 25.65
CA LYS A 26 -15.38 16.33 25.80
C LYS A 26 -15.87 15.70 24.53
N VAL A 27 -16.36 14.47 24.62
CA VAL A 27 -16.94 13.69 23.53
C VAL A 27 -18.42 13.44 23.87
N ASN A 28 -19.33 14.06 23.14
CA ASN A 28 -20.78 13.87 23.31
C ASN A 28 -21.24 12.90 22.22
N VAL A 29 -21.72 11.73 22.61
CA VAL A 29 -22.29 10.68 21.76
C VAL A 29 -23.80 10.75 21.87
N ASP A 30 -24.50 11.09 20.79
CA ASP A 30 -25.96 11.25 20.78
C ASP A 30 -26.65 9.91 20.50
N ALA A 31 -26.73 9.07 21.52
CA ALA A 31 -27.36 7.77 21.43
C ALA A 31 -28.89 7.83 21.30
N ALA A 32 -29.52 9.00 21.52
CA ALA A 32 -30.96 9.18 21.33
C ALA A 32 -31.34 9.33 19.84
N HIS A 33 -30.41 9.75 18.99
CA HIS A 33 -30.66 10.01 17.58
C HIS A 33 -29.69 9.20 16.70
N MET A 34 -30.02 7.92 16.42
CA MET A 34 -29.21 7.06 15.57
C MET A 34 -29.16 7.61 14.14
N GLY A 35 -27.98 7.66 13.58
CA GLY A 35 -27.72 8.07 12.19
C GLY A 35 -28.00 6.99 11.14
N ALA A 36 -27.27 7.03 10.05
CA ALA A 36 -27.37 6.09 8.94
C ALA A 36 -27.05 4.65 9.35
N THR A 37 -27.54 3.69 8.56
CA THR A 37 -27.07 2.30 8.64
C THR A 37 -25.61 2.24 8.14
N VAL A 38 -24.76 1.55 8.88
CA VAL A 38 -23.40 1.30 8.44
C VAL A 38 -23.42 0.36 7.23
N SER A 39 -22.66 0.68 6.20
CA SER A 39 -22.55 -0.18 5.01
C SER A 39 -22.06 -1.58 5.40
N PRO A 40 -22.74 -2.64 5.00
CA PRO A 40 -22.29 -4.00 5.25
C PRO A 40 -20.99 -4.36 4.51
N ARG A 41 -20.63 -3.55 3.50
CA ARG A 41 -19.44 -3.71 2.67
C ARG A 41 -18.32 -2.74 3.04
N LEU A 42 -18.41 -1.96 4.12
CA LEU A 42 -17.54 -0.80 4.35
C LEU A 42 -16.04 -1.12 4.29
N TYR A 43 -15.61 -2.25 4.84
CA TYR A 43 -14.20 -2.62 4.91
C TYR A 43 -13.90 -3.91 4.13
N GLY A 44 -13.07 -3.79 3.11
CA GLY A 44 -12.56 -4.90 2.32
C GLY A 44 -11.05 -4.88 2.22
N ILE A 45 -10.56 -5.65 1.26
CA ILE A 45 -9.14 -5.75 0.93
C ILE A 45 -8.92 -5.52 -0.56
N PHE A 46 -7.73 -5.05 -0.89
CA PHE A 46 -7.24 -4.86 -2.24
C PHE A 46 -6.02 -5.75 -2.49
N PHE A 47 -6.09 -6.64 -3.47
CA PHE A 47 -4.97 -7.47 -3.89
C PHE A 47 -4.49 -7.05 -5.28
N GLU A 48 -3.19 -6.80 -5.39
CA GLU A 48 -2.46 -6.58 -6.63
C GLU A 48 -1.20 -7.43 -6.65
N GLU A 49 -0.81 -7.93 -7.82
CA GLU A 49 0.49 -8.58 -8.03
C GLU A 49 1.60 -7.51 -8.13
N ILE A 50 1.95 -6.96 -6.98
CA ILE A 50 3.00 -5.97 -6.74
C ILE A 50 3.88 -6.46 -5.59
N ASN A 51 5.17 -6.12 -5.56
CA ASN A 51 6.06 -6.48 -4.45
C ASN A 51 6.17 -8.00 -4.21
N HIS A 52 5.97 -8.83 -5.24
CA HIS A 52 5.84 -10.29 -5.11
C HIS A 52 4.70 -10.70 -4.15
N ALA A 53 3.57 -10.01 -4.23
CA ALA A 53 2.41 -10.29 -3.38
C ALA A 53 1.77 -11.65 -3.69
N GLY A 54 1.74 -12.07 -4.95
CA GLY A 54 1.29 -13.38 -5.41
C GLY A 54 2.46 -14.35 -5.53
N ASP A 55 3.16 -14.34 -6.67
CA ASP A 55 4.32 -15.19 -6.89
C ASP A 55 5.48 -14.82 -5.94
N GLY A 56 5.89 -15.77 -5.11
CA GLY A 56 6.85 -15.54 -4.01
C GLY A 56 6.24 -14.95 -2.75
N GLY A 57 4.91 -14.85 -2.70
CA GLY A 57 4.13 -14.32 -1.59
C GLY A 57 2.94 -15.20 -1.24
N LEU A 58 1.72 -14.71 -1.49
CA LEU A 58 0.47 -15.36 -1.12
C LEU A 58 0.27 -16.70 -1.84
N TYR A 59 0.67 -16.81 -3.09
CA TYR A 59 0.68 -18.07 -3.83
C TYR A 59 1.74 -19.01 -3.26
N ALA A 60 1.35 -20.23 -2.84
CA ALA A 60 2.21 -21.10 -2.06
C ALA A 60 3.25 -21.89 -2.87
N GLU A 61 3.35 -21.69 -4.19
CA GLU A 61 4.40 -22.28 -5.03
C GLU A 61 5.79 -21.83 -4.57
N LEU A 62 6.66 -22.79 -4.25
CA LEU A 62 8.02 -22.49 -3.78
C LEU A 62 9.03 -22.35 -4.92
N VAL A 63 8.75 -22.93 -6.09
CA VAL A 63 9.68 -22.95 -7.22
C VAL A 63 9.57 -21.66 -8.01
N GLN A 64 10.63 -20.87 -8.05
CA GLN A 64 10.74 -19.71 -8.91
C GLN A 64 11.10 -20.15 -10.34
N ASN A 65 10.53 -19.46 -11.34
CA ASN A 65 10.73 -19.81 -12.76
C ASN A 65 10.43 -21.29 -13.06
N ARG A 66 9.28 -21.78 -12.64
CA ARG A 66 8.87 -23.18 -12.72
C ARG A 66 8.73 -23.71 -14.15
N SER A 67 8.42 -22.82 -15.11
CA SER A 67 8.23 -23.14 -16.55
C SER A 67 9.33 -22.59 -17.43
N PHE A 68 10.41 -22.04 -16.85
CA PHE A 68 11.62 -21.55 -17.54
C PHE A 68 11.37 -20.36 -18.48
N GLU A 69 10.37 -19.51 -18.19
CA GLU A 69 9.96 -18.38 -19.03
C GLU A 69 10.48 -17.02 -18.54
N ASP A 70 11.27 -16.97 -17.43
CA ASP A 70 11.73 -15.71 -16.84
C ASP A 70 12.85 -15.04 -17.66
N ASP A 71 13.53 -15.76 -18.55
CA ASP A 71 14.59 -15.24 -19.44
C ASP A 71 14.66 -16.04 -20.73
N ASP A 72 14.85 -15.37 -21.88
CA ASP A 72 14.88 -16.01 -23.20
C ASP A 72 16.18 -16.76 -23.50
N SER A 73 17.24 -16.60 -22.69
CA SER A 73 18.60 -17.08 -22.98
C SER A 73 19.19 -17.99 -21.91
N GLN A 74 18.76 -17.89 -20.68
CA GLN A 74 19.33 -18.60 -19.54
C GLN A 74 18.24 -19.14 -18.62
N PRO A 75 18.41 -20.34 -18.03
CA PRO A 75 17.49 -20.86 -17.02
C PRO A 75 17.74 -20.17 -15.66
N VAL A 76 17.43 -18.87 -15.58
CA VAL A 76 17.58 -18.09 -14.35
C VAL A 76 16.87 -18.77 -13.18
N HIS A 77 17.42 -18.63 -11.97
CA HIS A 77 16.98 -19.31 -10.74
C HIS A 77 17.23 -20.82 -10.69
N TRP A 78 17.81 -21.40 -11.76
CA TRP A 78 18.17 -22.82 -11.82
C TRP A 78 19.69 -23.00 -12.00
N ARG A 79 20.28 -23.81 -11.15
CA ARG A 79 21.73 -24.08 -11.18
C ARG A 79 22.00 -25.57 -11.39
N ALA A 80 22.85 -25.89 -12.37
CA ALA A 80 23.30 -27.26 -12.60
C ALA A 80 24.15 -27.78 -11.43
N ILE A 81 23.96 -29.06 -11.05
CA ILE A 81 24.71 -29.75 -10.00
C ILE A 81 25.25 -31.09 -10.49
N GLY A 82 26.25 -31.64 -9.78
CA GLY A 82 26.78 -32.94 -10.07
C GLY A 82 27.43 -33.08 -11.47
N GLY A 83 27.93 -32.00 -12.01
CA GLY A 83 28.57 -31.96 -13.35
C GLY A 83 27.57 -32.00 -14.51
N ALA A 84 26.29 -31.78 -14.27
CA ALA A 84 25.28 -31.68 -15.34
C ALA A 84 25.44 -30.38 -16.13
N GLY A 85 25.03 -30.39 -17.40
CA GLY A 85 24.77 -29.20 -18.21
C GLY A 85 23.27 -28.85 -18.17
N ALA A 86 22.95 -27.56 -18.06
CA ALA A 86 21.58 -27.06 -18.07
C ALA A 86 21.46 -25.89 -19.05
N GLU A 87 20.54 -25.97 -20.01
CA GLU A 87 20.31 -24.98 -21.05
C GLU A 87 18.80 -24.88 -21.36
N LEU A 88 18.34 -23.73 -21.82
CA LEU A 88 16.98 -23.58 -22.35
C LEU A 88 16.88 -24.28 -23.72
N THR A 89 15.70 -24.81 -23.99
CA THR A 89 15.36 -25.38 -25.32
C THR A 89 13.99 -24.91 -25.77
N THR A 90 13.89 -24.59 -27.06
CA THR A 90 12.64 -24.27 -27.75
C THR A 90 12.08 -25.45 -28.57
N ALA A 91 12.78 -26.62 -28.51
CA ALA A 91 12.47 -27.78 -29.31
C ALA A 91 11.70 -28.86 -28.52
N GLY A 92 10.61 -29.35 -29.11
CA GLY A 92 9.81 -30.43 -28.54
C GLY A 92 9.21 -30.08 -27.18
N LEU A 93 8.70 -28.88 -27.05
CA LEU A 93 8.02 -28.34 -25.88
C LEU A 93 6.86 -29.20 -25.42
N LEU A 94 6.40 -28.99 -24.22
CA LEU A 94 5.27 -29.68 -23.60
C LEU A 94 3.96 -29.37 -24.34
N ASN A 95 3.74 -28.11 -24.68
CA ASN A 95 2.58 -27.59 -25.43
C ASN A 95 2.98 -26.33 -26.20
N ASP A 96 2.03 -25.65 -26.83
CA ASP A 96 2.20 -24.43 -27.62
C ASP A 96 2.00 -23.13 -26.83
N ARG A 97 1.75 -23.22 -25.53
CA ARG A 97 1.53 -22.06 -24.65
C ARG A 97 2.82 -21.55 -24.00
N GLN A 98 3.86 -22.35 -24.01
CA GLN A 98 5.16 -22.06 -23.42
C GLN A 98 6.22 -21.97 -24.49
N ALA A 99 7.20 -21.09 -24.31
CA ALA A 99 8.27 -20.82 -25.27
C ALA A 99 9.53 -21.65 -24.98
N HIS A 100 9.72 -22.07 -23.73
CA HIS A 100 10.94 -22.72 -23.25
C HIS A 100 10.65 -23.97 -22.43
N ALA A 101 11.69 -24.79 -22.29
CA ALA A 101 11.80 -25.88 -21.33
C ALA A 101 13.26 -26.05 -20.94
N LEU A 102 13.58 -26.70 -19.82
CA LEU A 102 14.95 -26.93 -19.35
C LEU A 102 15.51 -28.25 -19.92
N ARG A 103 16.54 -28.17 -20.74
CA ARG A 103 17.31 -29.34 -21.23
C ARG A 103 18.49 -29.62 -20.30
N LEU A 104 18.56 -30.83 -19.81
CA LEU A 104 19.62 -31.30 -18.91
C LEU A 104 20.46 -32.38 -19.57
N THR A 105 21.79 -32.23 -19.58
CA THR A 105 22.74 -33.27 -19.92
C THR A 105 23.41 -33.80 -18.65
N VAL A 106 23.07 -35.00 -18.23
CA VAL A 106 23.56 -35.66 -17.01
C VAL A 106 24.61 -36.68 -17.37
N PRO A 107 25.92 -36.38 -17.17
CA PRO A 107 27.04 -37.27 -17.58
C PRO A 107 27.25 -38.45 -16.62
N SER A 108 26.82 -38.32 -15.35
CA SER A 108 27.00 -39.32 -14.31
C SER A 108 25.82 -39.34 -13.32
N ALA A 109 25.73 -40.40 -12.56
CA ALA A 109 24.72 -40.46 -11.46
C ALA A 109 24.83 -39.27 -10.52
N ALA A 110 23.69 -38.85 -10.00
CA ALA A 110 23.51 -37.68 -9.13
C ALA A 110 23.71 -36.29 -9.78
N GLY A 111 23.85 -36.20 -11.11
CA GLY A 111 23.79 -34.97 -11.86
C GLY A 111 22.33 -34.48 -11.95
N GLY A 112 22.15 -33.15 -12.00
CA GLY A 112 20.83 -32.57 -12.07
C GLY A 112 20.81 -31.04 -11.90
N VAL A 113 19.79 -30.51 -11.25
CA VAL A 113 19.60 -29.06 -11.02
C VAL A 113 19.12 -28.74 -9.63
N GLN A 114 19.34 -27.51 -9.21
CA GLN A 114 18.88 -26.90 -7.97
C GLN A 114 18.08 -25.64 -8.26
N ASN A 115 16.99 -25.42 -7.50
CA ASN A 115 16.21 -24.17 -7.48
C ASN A 115 16.25 -23.59 -6.08
N GLU A 116 16.46 -22.28 -5.97
CA GLU A 116 16.56 -21.56 -4.69
C GLU A 116 15.24 -20.94 -4.23
N GLY A 117 14.19 -21.01 -5.08
CA GLY A 117 12.91 -20.37 -4.81
C GLY A 117 13.00 -18.83 -4.80
N TYR A 118 12.02 -18.21 -4.19
CA TYR A 118 11.93 -16.76 -4.02
C TYR A 118 12.72 -16.32 -2.77
N TRP A 119 14.04 -16.09 -2.93
CA TRP A 119 14.98 -15.75 -1.82
C TRP A 119 15.04 -16.82 -0.73
N GLY A 120 14.93 -18.09 -1.10
CA GLY A 120 14.92 -19.26 -0.25
C GLY A 120 13.56 -19.97 -0.23
N MET A 121 13.58 -21.24 0.09
CA MET A 121 12.42 -22.07 0.35
C MET A 121 12.36 -22.37 1.85
N ALA A 122 11.30 -21.91 2.53
CA ALA A 122 11.14 -22.18 3.96
C ALA A 122 10.68 -23.62 4.18
N PHE A 123 11.55 -24.44 4.73
CA PHE A 123 11.22 -25.80 5.17
C PHE A 123 10.98 -25.85 6.68
N ARG A 124 9.92 -26.54 7.07
CA ARG A 124 9.55 -26.75 8.49
C ARG A 124 9.54 -28.24 8.81
N GLN A 125 10.23 -28.62 9.88
CA GLN A 125 10.29 -30.01 10.33
C GLN A 125 8.89 -30.63 10.46
N GLN A 126 8.76 -31.90 10.06
CA GLN A 126 7.52 -32.69 10.02
C GLN A 126 6.50 -32.26 8.94
N THR A 127 6.70 -31.13 8.25
CA THR A 127 5.83 -30.71 7.14
C THR A 127 6.04 -31.63 5.93
N VAL A 128 4.94 -31.93 5.25
CA VAL A 128 4.93 -32.70 4.00
C VAL A 128 4.78 -31.77 2.82
N TYR A 129 5.75 -31.76 1.95
CA TYR A 129 5.75 -31.00 0.70
C TYR A 129 5.30 -31.89 -0.45
N THR A 130 4.59 -31.37 -1.41
CA THR A 130 4.09 -32.08 -2.59
C THR A 130 4.83 -31.57 -3.84
N PHE A 131 5.49 -32.48 -4.52
CA PHE A 131 6.26 -32.21 -5.73
C PHE A 131 5.53 -32.71 -6.96
N SER A 132 5.65 -31.99 -8.08
CA SER A 132 5.29 -32.42 -9.41
C SER A 132 6.23 -31.82 -10.46
N ALA A 133 6.34 -32.46 -11.62
CA ALA A 133 7.07 -31.98 -12.79
C ALA A 133 6.67 -32.74 -14.06
N TRP A 134 6.86 -32.12 -15.22
CA TRP A 134 6.88 -32.81 -16.48
C TRP A 134 8.32 -33.17 -16.86
N VAL A 135 8.53 -34.43 -17.27
CA VAL A 135 9.86 -34.98 -17.58
C VAL A 135 9.80 -35.72 -18.91
N LYS A 136 10.79 -35.49 -19.77
CA LYS A 136 11.00 -36.18 -21.02
C LYS A 136 12.48 -36.64 -21.12
N ALA A 137 12.77 -37.80 -21.70
CA ALA A 137 14.14 -38.25 -21.97
C ALA A 137 14.34 -38.46 -23.46
N ASP A 138 15.53 -38.16 -23.98
CA ASP A 138 15.88 -38.38 -25.40
C ASP A 138 15.92 -39.86 -25.77
N ALA A 139 16.36 -40.72 -24.83
CA ALA A 139 16.37 -42.16 -24.95
C ALA A 139 15.48 -42.82 -23.88
N ALA A 140 15.12 -44.09 -24.08
CA ALA A 140 14.36 -44.83 -23.06
C ALA A 140 15.19 -44.87 -21.75
N TYR A 141 14.54 -44.44 -20.65
CA TYR A 141 15.16 -44.34 -19.32
C TYR A 141 14.45 -45.21 -18.30
N LYS A 142 15.26 -45.91 -17.47
CA LYS A 142 14.75 -46.66 -16.31
C LYS A 142 15.71 -46.38 -15.14
N GLY A 143 15.28 -45.56 -14.21
CA GLY A 143 16.05 -45.09 -13.06
C GLY A 143 15.16 -44.33 -12.09
N ASN A 144 15.75 -43.51 -11.24
CA ASN A 144 15.03 -42.65 -10.32
C ASN A 144 15.31 -41.17 -10.58
N LEU A 145 14.28 -40.33 -10.37
CA LEU A 145 14.43 -38.91 -10.07
C LEU A 145 14.49 -38.77 -8.56
N ILE A 146 15.56 -38.20 -8.04
CA ILE A 146 15.73 -37.90 -6.61
C ILE A 146 15.33 -36.45 -6.40
N VAL A 147 14.30 -36.24 -5.61
CA VAL A 147 13.84 -34.89 -5.21
C VAL A 147 14.26 -34.71 -3.76
N ALA A 148 15.08 -33.70 -3.47
CA ALA A 148 15.56 -33.44 -2.12
C ALA A 148 15.32 -31.98 -1.69
N LEU A 149 14.96 -31.82 -0.42
CA LEU A 149 14.89 -30.56 0.30
C LEU A 149 16.23 -30.38 1.03
N ASN A 150 16.90 -29.27 0.79
CA ASN A 150 18.20 -29.02 1.40
C ASN A 150 18.18 -27.70 2.17
N GLY A 151 18.89 -27.69 3.30
CA GLY A 151 19.16 -26.45 4.02
C GLY A 151 20.15 -25.55 3.25
N ARG A 152 20.18 -24.28 3.64
CA ARG A 152 21.16 -23.31 3.12
C ARG A 152 22.62 -23.74 3.28
N ASP A 153 22.91 -24.50 4.34
CA ASP A 153 24.23 -25.12 4.60
C ASP A 153 24.52 -26.36 3.78
N GLY A 154 23.60 -26.80 2.91
CA GLY A 154 23.68 -28.01 2.12
C GLY A 154 23.25 -29.29 2.84
N SER A 155 22.78 -29.20 4.09
CA SER A 155 22.24 -30.36 4.82
C SER A 155 21.01 -30.91 4.12
N ASN A 156 20.85 -32.24 4.09
CA ASN A 156 19.65 -32.90 3.57
C ASN A 156 18.53 -32.84 4.62
N LEU A 157 17.48 -32.12 4.30
CA LEU A 157 16.28 -31.97 5.18
C LEU A 157 15.14 -32.94 4.82
N GLY A 158 15.32 -33.78 3.79
CA GLY A 158 14.36 -34.77 3.35
C GLY A 158 14.49 -35.04 1.86
N GLN A 159 14.26 -36.29 1.46
CA GLN A 159 14.30 -36.65 0.05
C GLN A 159 13.38 -37.80 -0.29
N THR A 160 13.02 -37.91 -1.56
CA THR A 160 12.27 -39.04 -2.12
C THR A 160 12.90 -39.45 -3.46
N ALA A 161 13.02 -40.77 -3.68
CA ALA A 161 13.44 -41.33 -4.95
C ALA A 161 12.18 -41.79 -5.74
N VAL A 162 11.89 -41.11 -6.82
CA VAL A 162 10.73 -41.36 -7.69
C VAL A 162 11.14 -42.29 -8.84
N PRO A 163 10.63 -43.52 -8.92
CA PRO A 163 10.93 -44.43 -10.01
C PRO A 163 10.40 -43.90 -11.36
N LEU A 164 11.27 -43.78 -12.33
CA LEU A 164 10.93 -43.35 -13.69
C LEU A 164 11.06 -44.49 -14.69
N LYS A 165 10.07 -44.59 -15.60
CA LYS A 165 10.09 -45.40 -16.81
C LYS A 165 9.68 -44.54 -17.99
N LEU A 166 10.66 -43.84 -18.55
CA LEU A 166 10.38 -42.90 -19.65
C LEU A 166 10.59 -43.59 -21.03
N LYS A 167 9.70 -43.30 -21.95
CA LYS A 167 9.85 -43.66 -23.37
C LYS A 167 10.56 -42.50 -24.07
N ALA A 168 11.47 -42.84 -25.01
CA ALA A 168 12.21 -41.87 -25.78
C ALA A 168 11.30 -40.81 -26.41
N GLY A 169 11.60 -39.53 -26.18
CA GLY A 169 10.92 -38.37 -26.73
C GLY A 169 9.47 -38.14 -26.26
N LYS A 170 9.01 -38.82 -25.19
CA LYS A 170 7.63 -38.66 -24.67
C LYS A 170 7.64 -37.96 -23.32
N TRP A 171 6.84 -36.90 -23.20
CA TRP A 171 6.56 -36.25 -21.94
C TRP A 171 5.79 -37.18 -20.98
N THR A 172 6.18 -37.16 -19.73
CA THR A 172 5.58 -37.91 -18.64
C THR A 172 5.39 -37.00 -17.44
N LYS A 173 4.16 -36.90 -16.92
CA LYS A 173 3.88 -36.16 -15.69
C LYS A 173 4.29 -36.99 -14.49
N VAL A 174 5.09 -36.41 -13.61
CA VAL A 174 5.40 -36.89 -12.28
C VAL A 174 4.55 -36.05 -11.33
N GLU A 175 3.67 -36.67 -10.58
CA GLU A 175 2.76 -35.95 -9.68
C GLU A 175 2.46 -36.73 -8.41
N GLY A 176 1.97 -36.06 -7.36
CA GLY A 176 1.60 -36.66 -6.07
C GLY A 176 2.79 -37.14 -5.25
N VAL A 177 3.99 -36.65 -5.53
CA VAL A 177 5.20 -37.01 -4.81
C VAL A 177 5.28 -36.26 -3.48
N SER A 178 5.19 -36.99 -2.36
CA SER A 178 5.26 -36.41 -1.02
C SER A 178 6.68 -36.50 -0.44
N ILE A 179 7.16 -35.40 0.13
CA ILE A 179 8.47 -35.31 0.77
C ILE A 179 8.26 -34.74 2.17
N ARG A 180 8.59 -35.53 3.20
CA ARG A 180 8.53 -35.06 4.59
C ARG A 180 9.85 -34.40 4.98
N ALA A 181 9.81 -33.17 5.43
CA ALA A 181 10.99 -32.51 5.99
C ALA A 181 11.37 -33.09 7.35
N THR A 182 12.62 -33.42 7.55
CA THR A 182 13.22 -33.95 8.79
C THR A 182 13.89 -32.87 9.64
N GLY A 183 14.09 -31.68 9.07
CA GLY A 183 14.64 -30.48 9.70
C GLY A 183 13.93 -29.24 9.23
N SER A 184 14.31 -28.08 9.77
CA SER A 184 13.80 -26.77 9.39
C SER A 184 14.93 -25.88 8.89
N ASP A 185 14.64 -25.11 7.85
CA ASP A 185 15.51 -24.04 7.34
C ASP A 185 14.63 -22.95 6.70
N PRO A 186 14.80 -21.65 7.05
CA PRO A 186 14.00 -20.57 6.48
C PRO A 186 14.39 -20.19 5.03
N GLU A 187 15.59 -20.59 4.58
CA GLU A 187 16.17 -20.20 3.30
C GLU A 187 16.76 -21.42 2.53
N GLY A 188 16.12 -22.55 2.62
CA GLY A 188 16.56 -23.78 1.93
C GLY A 188 16.36 -23.73 0.43
N CYS A 189 16.66 -24.85 -0.23
CA CYS A 189 16.52 -25.02 -1.67
C CYS A 189 16.06 -26.44 -2.04
N MET A 190 15.52 -26.62 -3.26
CA MET A 190 15.17 -27.94 -3.80
C MET A 190 16.22 -28.40 -4.80
N THR A 191 16.57 -29.68 -4.77
CA THR A 191 17.41 -30.32 -5.81
C THR A 191 16.67 -31.45 -6.51
N LEU A 192 16.89 -31.57 -7.83
CA LEU A 192 16.42 -32.65 -8.68
C LEU A 192 17.64 -33.35 -9.27
N ALA A 193 17.83 -34.63 -8.99
CA ALA A 193 18.97 -35.40 -9.47
C ALA A 193 18.55 -36.74 -10.11
N PHE A 194 19.20 -37.14 -11.19
CA PHE A 194 18.95 -38.40 -11.85
C PHE A 194 19.92 -39.50 -11.38
N SER A 195 19.40 -40.69 -11.14
CA SER A 195 20.20 -41.80 -10.61
C SER A 195 21.11 -42.47 -11.65
N GLN A 196 20.92 -42.15 -12.93
CA GLN A 196 21.74 -42.65 -14.04
C GLN A 196 21.96 -41.56 -15.09
N PRO A 197 23.02 -41.63 -15.91
CA PRO A 197 23.30 -40.69 -17.00
C PRO A 197 22.16 -40.63 -18.03
N GLY A 198 22.02 -39.51 -18.69
CA GLY A 198 21.04 -39.32 -19.76
C GLY A 198 20.86 -37.85 -20.14
N THR A 199 20.06 -37.62 -21.17
CA THR A 199 19.60 -36.29 -21.55
C THR A 199 18.11 -36.19 -21.30
N PHE A 200 17.71 -35.19 -20.50
CA PHE A 200 16.35 -35.00 -20.04
C PHE A 200 15.87 -33.61 -20.40
N THR A 201 14.56 -33.45 -20.50
CA THR A 201 13.93 -32.13 -20.56
C THR A 201 12.90 -32.05 -19.43
N LEU A 202 12.95 -30.98 -18.67
CA LEU A 202 12.02 -30.67 -17.58
C LEU A 202 11.13 -29.49 -17.93
N ASP A 203 9.92 -29.50 -17.42
CA ASP A 203 8.98 -28.39 -17.54
C ASP A 203 7.98 -28.39 -16.37
N VAL A 204 7.41 -27.24 -16.06
CA VAL A 204 6.38 -27.02 -15.01
C VAL A 204 6.75 -27.74 -13.71
N VAL A 205 7.92 -27.41 -13.19
CA VAL A 205 8.42 -27.97 -11.93
C VAL A 205 7.77 -27.23 -10.75
N SER A 206 7.21 -27.98 -9.80
CA SER A 206 6.41 -27.42 -8.73
C SER A 206 6.72 -28.08 -7.39
N LEU A 207 6.72 -27.30 -6.32
CA LEU A 207 6.86 -27.76 -4.93
C LEU A 207 5.95 -26.94 -4.01
N PHE A 208 4.91 -27.55 -3.48
CA PHE A 208 3.96 -26.91 -2.56
C PHE A 208 4.13 -27.38 -1.11
N PRO A 209 4.08 -26.46 -0.13
CA PRO A 209 3.75 -26.79 1.25
C PRO A 209 2.25 -27.10 1.37
N PRO A 210 1.74 -27.46 2.57
CA PRO A 210 0.30 -27.38 2.85
C PRO A 210 -0.23 -25.97 2.61
N THR A 211 -1.41 -25.89 2.01
CA THR A 211 -2.03 -24.63 1.62
C THR A 211 -3.19 -24.25 2.54
N TYR A 212 -3.56 -22.98 2.56
CA TYR A 212 -4.72 -22.47 3.28
C TYR A 212 -5.98 -23.22 2.86
N LYS A 213 -6.75 -23.70 3.84
CA LYS A 213 -7.92 -24.59 3.66
C LYS A 213 -7.67 -25.85 2.79
N GLY A 214 -6.40 -26.21 2.59
CA GLY A 214 -6.02 -27.38 1.78
C GLY A 214 -6.36 -27.26 0.28
N ARG A 215 -6.49 -26.04 -0.24
CA ARG A 215 -6.81 -25.81 -1.65
C ARG A 215 -5.67 -26.26 -2.56
N PRO A 216 -5.94 -27.04 -3.61
CA PRO A 216 -4.96 -27.26 -4.66
C PRO A 216 -4.52 -25.93 -5.28
N ASN A 217 -3.24 -25.78 -5.63
CA ASN A 217 -2.72 -24.54 -6.20
C ASN A 217 -3.06 -23.30 -5.35
N GLY A 218 -3.06 -23.45 -4.02
CA GLY A 218 -3.62 -22.50 -3.08
C GLY A 218 -2.59 -21.56 -2.46
N CYS A 219 -3.04 -20.86 -1.43
CA CYS A 219 -2.32 -19.78 -0.76
C CYS A 219 -1.47 -20.28 0.43
N ARG A 220 -0.43 -19.49 0.76
CA ARG A 220 0.33 -19.61 2.02
C ARG A 220 -0.60 -19.40 3.21
N ILE A 221 -0.52 -20.30 4.18
CA ILE A 221 -1.40 -20.30 5.35
C ILE A 221 -1.22 -19.03 6.17
N ASP A 222 0.01 -18.65 6.49
CA ASP A 222 0.33 -17.50 7.35
C ASP A 222 -0.18 -16.17 6.76
N LEU A 223 -0.05 -15.95 5.45
CA LEU A 223 -0.51 -14.74 4.78
C LEU A 223 -2.04 -14.72 4.64
N ALA A 224 -2.66 -15.86 4.30
CA ALA A 224 -4.11 -15.97 4.19
C ALA A 224 -4.81 -15.81 5.55
N GLU A 225 -4.22 -16.31 6.65
CA GLU A 225 -4.73 -16.12 8.02
C GLU A 225 -4.68 -14.65 8.46
N LEU A 226 -3.65 -13.89 8.04
CA LEU A 226 -3.62 -12.44 8.28
C LEU A 226 -4.74 -11.72 7.53
N LEU A 227 -5.07 -12.13 6.29
CA LEU A 227 -6.23 -11.60 5.56
C LEU A 227 -7.56 -12.00 6.22
N GLU A 228 -7.71 -13.26 6.61
CA GLU A 228 -8.92 -13.77 7.29
C GLU A 228 -9.20 -12.99 8.58
N ALA A 229 -8.15 -12.65 9.33
CA ALA A 229 -8.26 -11.89 10.58
C ALA A 229 -8.77 -10.45 10.41
N LEU A 230 -8.75 -9.90 9.19
CA LEU A 230 -9.37 -8.61 8.86
C LEU A 230 -10.90 -8.71 8.72
N HIS A 231 -11.45 -9.93 8.51
CA HIS A 231 -12.86 -10.19 8.19
C HIS A 231 -13.37 -9.33 7.01
N PRO A 232 -12.65 -9.33 5.86
CA PRO A 232 -12.97 -8.46 4.74
C PRO A 232 -14.37 -8.73 4.21
N LYS A 233 -15.09 -7.68 3.80
CA LYS A 233 -16.44 -7.79 3.23
C LYS A 233 -16.41 -7.95 1.71
N PHE A 234 -15.35 -7.48 1.09
CA PHE A 234 -15.07 -7.69 -0.33
C PHE A 234 -13.55 -7.85 -0.55
N MET A 235 -13.18 -8.41 -1.69
CA MET A 235 -11.80 -8.48 -2.17
C MET A 235 -11.75 -7.90 -3.59
N ARG A 236 -11.05 -6.76 -3.77
CA ARG A 236 -10.74 -6.16 -5.07
C ARG A 236 -9.48 -6.83 -5.64
N PHE A 237 -9.55 -7.33 -6.86
CA PHE A 237 -8.45 -7.99 -7.56
C PHE A 237 -8.63 -7.92 -9.09
N PRO A 238 -7.60 -8.16 -9.91
CA PRO A 238 -6.21 -8.48 -9.57
C PRO A 238 -5.38 -7.24 -9.28
N GLY A 239 -6.00 -6.10 -9.16
CA GLY A 239 -5.37 -4.88 -8.70
C GLY A 239 -5.35 -3.73 -9.66
N GLY A 240 -4.52 -2.78 -9.34
CA GLY A 240 -4.27 -1.47 -9.91
C GLY A 240 -3.53 -1.53 -11.25
N CYS A 241 -2.29 -0.99 -11.28
CA CYS A 241 -1.48 -0.94 -12.51
C CYS A 241 -1.24 -2.30 -13.17
N TYR A 242 -1.29 -3.37 -12.41
CA TYR A 242 -1.17 -4.74 -12.94
C TYR A 242 -2.26 -5.10 -13.96
N VAL A 243 -3.49 -4.63 -13.78
CA VAL A 243 -4.59 -4.83 -14.76
C VAL A 243 -4.32 -4.08 -16.06
N GLU A 244 -3.73 -2.89 -15.94
CA GLU A 244 -3.52 -2.00 -17.08
C GLU A 244 -2.39 -2.48 -17.98
N GLY A 245 -1.30 -2.99 -17.38
CA GLY A 245 -0.09 -3.33 -18.10
C GLY A 245 0.65 -2.08 -18.62
N GLN A 246 1.78 -2.32 -19.26
CA GLN A 246 2.63 -1.26 -19.80
C GLN A 246 3.22 -1.69 -21.15
N THR A 247 3.36 -0.74 -22.10
CA THR A 247 4.09 -1.02 -23.35
C THR A 247 5.56 -1.27 -23.07
N THR A 248 6.09 -2.31 -23.70
CA THR A 248 7.52 -2.51 -23.82
C THR A 248 8.05 -1.88 -25.12
N PRO A 249 9.39 -1.66 -25.27
CA PRO A 249 9.99 -1.29 -26.53
C PRO A 249 9.66 -2.23 -27.70
N ARG A 250 9.16 -3.43 -27.39
CA ARG A 250 8.74 -4.46 -28.37
C ARG A 250 7.25 -4.38 -28.73
N ASN A 251 6.51 -3.37 -28.25
CA ASN A 251 5.07 -3.20 -28.49
C ASN A 251 4.23 -4.44 -28.15
N ASN A 252 4.62 -5.15 -27.09
CA ASN A 252 3.90 -6.33 -26.68
C ASN A 252 2.71 -5.95 -25.78
N LEU A 253 1.52 -5.97 -26.34
CA LEU A 253 0.26 -5.70 -25.62
C LEU A 253 -0.12 -6.84 -24.62
N HIS A 254 0.63 -7.94 -24.61
CA HIS A 254 0.39 -9.08 -23.73
C HIS A 254 0.97 -8.94 -22.33
N ASN A 255 1.49 -7.77 -21.97
CA ASN A 255 2.03 -7.49 -20.62
C ASN A 255 0.98 -6.96 -19.65
N ARG A 256 -0.28 -7.26 -19.88
CA ARG A 256 -1.39 -7.01 -18.96
C ARG A 256 -1.92 -8.33 -18.40
N PHE A 257 -2.65 -8.25 -17.32
CA PHE A 257 -3.37 -9.41 -16.82
C PHE A 257 -4.49 -9.82 -17.80
N GLU A 258 -4.35 -11.00 -18.38
CA GLU A 258 -5.36 -11.62 -19.26
C GLU A 258 -5.98 -12.84 -18.56
N TRP A 259 -7.07 -12.65 -17.85
CA TRP A 259 -7.65 -13.67 -16.98
C TRP A 259 -7.87 -15.04 -17.65
N LYS A 260 -8.17 -15.05 -18.96
CA LYS A 260 -8.37 -16.28 -19.75
C LYS A 260 -7.09 -17.14 -19.83
N ASN A 261 -5.93 -16.51 -19.73
CA ASN A 261 -4.63 -17.21 -19.70
C ASN A 261 -4.30 -17.77 -18.31
N THR A 262 -5.00 -17.33 -17.28
CA THR A 262 -4.74 -17.67 -15.87
C THR A 262 -5.68 -18.75 -15.32
N VAL A 263 -6.56 -19.32 -16.14
CA VAL A 263 -7.48 -20.39 -15.76
C VAL A 263 -7.15 -21.69 -16.48
N GLY A 264 -7.63 -22.83 -16.00
CA GLY A 264 -7.33 -24.16 -16.55
C GLY A 264 -6.06 -24.79 -15.97
N PRO A 265 -5.55 -25.87 -16.60
CA PRO A 265 -4.38 -26.59 -16.12
C PRO A 265 -3.13 -25.69 -16.03
N ILE A 266 -2.33 -25.85 -14.98
CA ILE A 266 -1.14 -25.03 -14.72
C ILE A 266 -0.16 -25.07 -15.90
N GLU A 267 0.02 -26.24 -16.51
CA GLU A 267 0.91 -26.41 -17.65
C GLU A 267 0.48 -25.67 -18.93
N GLN A 268 -0.73 -25.10 -18.96
CA GLN A 268 -1.25 -24.30 -20.06
C GLN A 268 -1.29 -22.80 -19.77
N ARG A 269 -0.83 -22.39 -18.60
CA ARG A 269 -0.73 -20.97 -18.21
C ARG A 269 0.63 -20.43 -18.64
N PRO A 270 0.68 -19.45 -19.59
CA PRO A 270 1.96 -19.03 -20.18
C PRO A 270 2.81 -18.21 -19.24
N GLY A 271 2.21 -17.56 -18.24
CA GLY A 271 2.89 -16.51 -17.52
C GLY A 271 3.05 -15.23 -18.36
N HIS A 272 3.48 -14.14 -17.75
CA HIS A 272 3.80 -12.91 -18.46
C HIS A 272 4.71 -12.00 -17.64
N LEU A 273 5.37 -11.06 -18.31
CA LEU A 273 6.18 -10.04 -17.66
C LEU A 273 5.27 -8.90 -17.16
N SER A 274 5.22 -8.68 -15.86
CA SER A 274 4.67 -7.44 -15.30
C SER A 274 5.67 -6.30 -15.46
N VAL A 275 5.52 -5.51 -16.52
CA VAL A 275 6.44 -4.39 -16.80
C VAL A 275 6.34 -3.30 -15.77
N ASN A 276 5.14 -3.06 -15.22
CA ASN A 276 4.90 -2.08 -14.17
C ASN A 276 5.76 -2.36 -12.94
N TRP A 277 5.92 -3.63 -12.57
CA TRP A 277 6.60 -4.03 -11.34
C TRP A 277 7.95 -4.73 -11.58
N GLY A 278 8.26 -5.06 -12.84
CA GLY A 278 9.60 -5.45 -13.28
C GLY A 278 9.99 -6.90 -12.99
N TYR A 279 9.03 -7.84 -12.93
CA TYR A 279 9.28 -9.27 -12.79
C TYR A 279 8.26 -10.13 -13.54
N ASN A 280 8.66 -11.37 -13.85
CA ASN A 280 7.78 -12.34 -14.50
C ASN A 280 6.83 -12.98 -13.48
N ILE A 281 5.62 -13.25 -13.93
CA ILE A 281 4.53 -13.84 -13.17
C ILE A 281 4.10 -15.12 -13.84
N THR A 282 3.92 -16.18 -13.07
CA THR A 282 3.63 -17.53 -13.57
C THR A 282 2.18 -17.73 -13.97
N ASP A 283 1.28 -16.75 -13.73
CA ASP A 283 -0.17 -16.88 -13.81
C ASP A 283 -0.75 -18.03 -12.95
N GLY A 284 0.05 -18.51 -11.99
CA GLY A 284 -0.34 -19.62 -11.12
C GLY A 284 -1.43 -19.23 -10.14
N PHE A 285 -1.35 -18.05 -9.54
CA PHE A 285 -2.41 -17.44 -8.75
C PHE A 285 -3.29 -16.59 -9.68
N GLY A 286 -4.19 -17.26 -10.40
CA GLY A 286 -5.02 -16.67 -11.45
C GLY A 286 -6.42 -16.29 -10.99
N TYR A 287 -7.27 -15.97 -11.97
CA TYR A 287 -8.65 -15.51 -11.75
C TYR A 287 -9.47 -16.51 -10.92
N HIS A 288 -9.33 -17.81 -11.19
CA HIS A 288 -10.02 -18.86 -10.43
C HIS A 288 -9.59 -18.87 -8.96
N GLU A 289 -8.29 -18.83 -8.71
CA GLU A 289 -7.72 -18.87 -7.35
C GLU A 289 -8.07 -17.61 -6.55
N MET A 290 -8.14 -16.44 -7.20
CA MET A 290 -8.57 -15.18 -6.57
C MET A 290 -10.06 -15.20 -6.18
N LEU A 291 -10.93 -15.72 -7.06
CA LEU A 291 -12.36 -15.96 -6.74
C LEU A 291 -12.52 -16.94 -5.59
N GLN A 292 -11.75 -18.04 -5.60
CA GLN A 292 -11.78 -19.02 -4.53
C GLN A 292 -11.28 -18.47 -3.20
N LEU A 293 -10.24 -17.64 -3.21
CA LEU A 293 -9.76 -16.96 -2.00
C LEU A 293 -10.83 -16.00 -1.46
N SER A 294 -11.51 -15.24 -2.33
CA SER A 294 -12.62 -14.36 -1.91
C SER A 294 -13.70 -15.15 -1.17
N GLU A 295 -14.13 -16.30 -1.74
CA GLU A 295 -15.08 -17.20 -1.10
C GLU A 295 -14.56 -17.76 0.23
N ASP A 296 -13.30 -18.19 0.27
CA ASP A 296 -12.65 -18.73 1.46
C ASP A 296 -12.54 -17.74 2.61
N LEU A 297 -12.39 -16.44 2.30
CA LEU A 297 -12.40 -15.34 3.26
C LEU A 297 -13.81 -14.86 3.65
N GLY A 298 -14.85 -15.34 2.95
CA GLY A 298 -16.23 -14.88 3.11
C GLY A 298 -16.44 -13.45 2.59
N ALA A 299 -15.64 -13.03 1.61
CA ALA A 299 -15.65 -11.72 0.99
C ALA A 299 -16.38 -11.76 -0.38
N GLU A 300 -17.10 -10.70 -0.75
CA GLU A 300 -17.63 -10.55 -2.10
C GLU A 300 -16.47 -10.30 -3.07
N PRO A 301 -16.37 -11.03 -4.19
CA PRO A 301 -15.37 -10.75 -5.20
C PRO A 301 -15.69 -9.44 -5.93
N LEU A 302 -14.67 -8.57 -6.07
CA LEU A 302 -14.69 -7.37 -6.90
C LEU A 302 -13.60 -7.52 -7.96
N PHE A 303 -13.98 -7.71 -9.19
CA PHE A 303 -13.05 -7.91 -10.29
C PHE A 303 -12.84 -6.62 -11.07
N VAL A 304 -11.57 -6.26 -11.31
CA VAL A 304 -11.17 -5.10 -12.10
C VAL A 304 -10.86 -5.53 -13.53
N VAL A 305 -11.45 -4.86 -14.52
CA VAL A 305 -11.23 -5.15 -15.94
C VAL A 305 -10.49 -4.01 -16.63
N ASN A 306 -9.62 -4.37 -17.58
CA ASN A 306 -8.93 -3.40 -18.41
C ASN A 306 -9.91 -2.80 -19.45
N VAL A 307 -9.84 -1.48 -19.64
CA VAL A 307 -10.70 -0.73 -20.59
C VAL A 307 -10.04 -0.45 -21.94
N GLY A 308 -8.94 -1.14 -22.24
CA GLY A 308 -8.13 -0.85 -23.43
C GLY A 308 -7.24 0.36 -23.21
N ILE A 309 -6.89 0.65 -21.96
CA ILE A 309 -5.95 1.69 -21.55
C ILE A 309 -4.88 1.04 -20.69
N GLY A 310 -3.62 1.35 -20.93
CA GLY A 310 -2.48 0.90 -20.15
C GLY A 310 -1.38 1.96 -20.12
N HIS A 311 -0.32 1.72 -19.34
CA HIS A 311 0.78 2.66 -19.22
C HIS A 311 1.54 2.82 -20.53
N GLY A 312 1.38 3.98 -21.16
CA GLY A 312 2.03 4.31 -22.43
C GLY A 312 1.35 3.76 -23.69
N TRP A 313 0.14 3.21 -23.59
CA TRP A 313 -0.61 2.76 -24.75
C TRP A 313 -2.12 2.94 -24.61
N LEU A 314 -2.79 3.04 -25.74
CA LEU A 314 -4.23 3.17 -25.85
C LEU A 314 -4.73 2.30 -27.00
N GLN A 315 -5.60 1.33 -26.70
CA GLN A 315 -6.26 0.55 -27.73
C GLN A 315 -7.16 1.46 -28.58
N PRO A 316 -7.15 1.38 -29.92
CA PRO A 316 -8.09 2.12 -30.74
C PRO A 316 -9.55 1.90 -30.29
N TYR A 317 -10.33 2.98 -30.31
CA TYR A 317 -11.69 2.95 -29.77
C TYR A 317 -12.62 1.96 -30.50
N ASP A 318 -12.42 1.75 -31.78
CA ASP A 318 -13.14 0.78 -32.60
C ASP A 318 -12.69 -0.67 -32.40
N GLN A 319 -11.73 -0.91 -31.51
CA GLN A 319 -11.18 -2.24 -31.17
C GLN A 319 -11.35 -2.61 -29.69
N ILE A 320 -12.18 -1.89 -28.94
CA ILE A 320 -12.43 -2.19 -27.50
C ILE A 320 -13.45 -3.32 -27.30
N GLU A 321 -14.13 -3.78 -28.32
CA GLU A 321 -15.14 -4.86 -28.21
C GLU A 321 -14.56 -6.14 -27.61
N GLU A 322 -13.27 -6.45 -27.88
CA GLU A 322 -12.59 -7.60 -27.29
C GLU A 322 -12.52 -7.48 -25.76
N TYR A 323 -12.18 -6.30 -25.24
CA TYR A 323 -12.12 -6.04 -23.80
C TYR A 323 -13.48 -6.09 -23.13
N ILE A 324 -14.52 -5.59 -23.80
CA ILE A 324 -15.90 -5.70 -23.33
C ILE A 324 -16.30 -7.19 -23.26
N GLN A 325 -15.96 -7.98 -24.29
CA GLN A 325 -16.25 -9.41 -24.29
C GLN A 325 -15.48 -10.16 -23.21
N GLU A 326 -14.23 -9.76 -22.93
CA GLU A 326 -13.47 -10.30 -21.78
C GLU A 326 -14.16 -10.05 -20.45
N ALA A 327 -14.72 -8.87 -20.23
CA ALA A 327 -15.50 -8.56 -19.03
C ALA A 327 -16.79 -9.41 -18.94
N LEU A 328 -17.54 -9.54 -20.04
CA LEU A 328 -18.74 -10.38 -20.09
C LEU A 328 -18.43 -11.86 -19.86
N ASP A 329 -17.34 -12.35 -20.43
CA ASP A 329 -16.86 -13.73 -20.26
C ASP A 329 -16.40 -14.00 -18.82
N ALA A 330 -15.76 -13.02 -18.16
CA ALA A 330 -15.35 -13.12 -16.76
C ALA A 330 -16.57 -13.25 -15.83
N ILE A 331 -17.61 -12.44 -16.06
CA ILE A 331 -18.87 -12.57 -15.32
C ILE A 331 -19.51 -13.96 -15.58
N GLU A 332 -19.52 -14.44 -16.83
CA GLU A 332 -20.02 -15.77 -17.14
C GLU A 332 -19.19 -16.88 -16.49
N TYR A 333 -17.85 -16.73 -16.43
CA TYR A 333 -17.01 -17.68 -15.70
C TYR A 333 -17.37 -17.71 -14.21
N ALA A 334 -17.52 -16.56 -13.58
CA ALA A 334 -17.84 -16.49 -12.16
C ALA A 334 -19.27 -16.95 -11.84
N ASN A 335 -20.25 -16.59 -12.65
CA ASN A 335 -21.69 -16.71 -12.34
C ASN A 335 -22.46 -17.70 -13.23
N GLY A 336 -21.95 -18.03 -14.42
CA GLY A 336 -22.65 -18.82 -15.41
C GLY A 336 -22.98 -20.25 -14.94
N ASP A 337 -24.09 -20.80 -15.42
CA ASP A 337 -24.48 -22.17 -15.13
C ASP A 337 -23.48 -23.17 -15.73
N ALA A 338 -22.98 -24.10 -14.94
CA ALA A 338 -21.93 -25.05 -15.30
C ALA A 338 -22.35 -26.05 -16.44
N LYS A 339 -23.64 -26.18 -16.76
CA LYS A 339 -24.14 -27.12 -17.77
C LYS A 339 -24.53 -26.43 -19.08
N THR A 340 -24.90 -25.16 -19.03
CA THR A 340 -25.49 -24.44 -20.15
C THR A 340 -24.64 -23.30 -20.69
N THR A 341 -23.63 -22.83 -19.94
CA THR A 341 -22.74 -21.74 -20.39
C THR A 341 -21.32 -22.25 -20.64
N LYS A 342 -20.61 -21.62 -21.57
CA LYS A 342 -19.24 -21.99 -21.93
C LYS A 342 -18.30 -21.83 -20.72
N TRP A 343 -18.28 -20.63 -20.15
CA TRP A 343 -17.34 -20.30 -19.10
C TRP A 343 -17.72 -20.87 -17.72
N GLY A 344 -19.01 -21.05 -17.43
CA GLY A 344 -19.48 -21.81 -16.28
C GLY A 344 -19.01 -23.28 -16.32
N ALA A 345 -18.99 -23.88 -17.51
CA ALA A 345 -18.47 -25.23 -17.71
C ALA A 345 -16.94 -25.31 -17.48
N GLU A 346 -16.18 -24.28 -17.89
CA GLU A 346 -14.74 -24.19 -17.61
C GLU A 346 -14.48 -24.02 -16.10
N ARG A 347 -15.24 -23.19 -15.40
CA ARG A 347 -15.18 -23.11 -13.94
C ARG A 347 -15.38 -24.46 -13.28
N ALA A 348 -16.40 -25.20 -13.71
CA ALA A 348 -16.70 -26.53 -13.19
C ALA A 348 -15.55 -27.53 -13.42
N LYS A 349 -14.87 -27.48 -14.58
CA LYS A 349 -13.66 -28.29 -14.85
C LYS A 349 -12.52 -27.94 -13.92
N ASN A 350 -12.41 -26.70 -13.53
CA ASN A 350 -11.42 -26.24 -12.52
C ASN A 350 -11.79 -26.58 -11.08
N GLY A 351 -12.85 -27.39 -10.88
CA GLY A 351 -13.25 -27.95 -9.60
C GLY A 351 -14.31 -27.18 -8.85
N HIS A 352 -14.89 -26.10 -9.41
CA HIS A 352 -15.90 -25.29 -8.78
C HIS A 352 -17.18 -25.18 -9.64
N PRO A 353 -18.12 -26.12 -9.53
CA PRO A 353 -19.35 -26.12 -10.34
C PRO A 353 -20.34 -25.02 -9.94
N GLU A 354 -20.33 -24.58 -8.68
CA GLU A 354 -21.23 -23.55 -8.16
C GLU A 354 -20.75 -22.14 -8.54
N PRO A 355 -21.65 -21.14 -8.68
CA PRO A 355 -21.27 -19.75 -8.93
C PRO A 355 -20.50 -19.12 -7.77
N PHE A 356 -19.53 -18.27 -8.07
CA PHE A 356 -18.83 -17.44 -7.09
C PHE A 356 -19.60 -16.16 -6.71
N ASN A 357 -20.70 -15.85 -7.38
CA ASN A 357 -21.56 -14.68 -7.14
C ASN A 357 -20.81 -13.33 -7.29
N LEU A 358 -20.08 -13.16 -8.38
CA LEU A 358 -19.46 -11.88 -8.75
C LEU A 358 -20.55 -10.83 -9.02
N ARG A 359 -20.68 -9.85 -8.13
CA ARG A 359 -21.66 -8.77 -8.23
C ARG A 359 -21.03 -7.40 -8.35
N LEU A 360 -19.73 -7.27 -8.13
CA LEU A 360 -18.97 -6.04 -8.20
C LEU A 360 -17.95 -6.13 -9.33
N LEU A 361 -18.04 -5.20 -10.28
CA LEU A 361 -17.08 -5.10 -11.37
C LEU A 361 -16.58 -3.67 -11.49
N GLU A 362 -15.27 -3.49 -11.44
CA GLU A 362 -14.66 -2.19 -11.68
C GLU A 362 -14.13 -2.10 -13.10
N VAL A 363 -14.48 -1.01 -13.78
CA VAL A 363 -14.14 -0.76 -15.19
C VAL A 363 -12.94 0.18 -15.25
N GLY A 364 -11.75 -0.37 -15.48
CA GLY A 364 -10.46 0.33 -15.47
C GLY A 364 -9.89 0.51 -14.07
N ASN A 365 -8.67 1.03 -14.01
CA ASN A 365 -7.96 1.42 -12.80
C ASN A 365 -7.29 2.78 -13.02
N GLU A 366 -7.58 3.79 -12.18
CA GLU A 366 -6.98 5.14 -12.24
C GLU A 366 -7.01 5.83 -13.62
N ASN A 367 -7.82 5.33 -14.54
CA ASN A 367 -7.81 5.75 -15.94
C ASN A 367 -8.47 7.11 -16.20
N ALA A 368 -9.27 7.63 -15.25
CA ALA A 368 -9.89 8.94 -15.37
C ALA A 368 -8.85 10.07 -15.55
N ASN A 369 -7.62 9.83 -15.11
CA ASN A 369 -6.54 10.82 -15.08
C ASN A 369 -5.27 10.35 -15.76
N PHE A 370 -5.34 9.34 -16.59
CA PHE A 370 -4.14 8.72 -17.13
C PHE A 370 -3.43 9.59 -18.16
N TYR A 371 -2.13 9.76 -17.99
CA TYR A 371 -1.27 10.67 -18.77
C TYR A 371 -0.68 9.97 -19.98
N PHE A 372 -1.32 10.05 -21.16
CA PHE A 372 -0.70 9.59 -22.40
C PHE A 372 0.04 10.69 -23.14
N ASP A 373 -0.34 11.93 -22.89
CA ASP A 373 0.24 13.10 -23.52
C ASP A 373 -0.07 14.33 -22.66
N SER A 374 0.66 15.42 -22.84
CA SER A 374 0.50 16.66 -22.09
C SER A 374 -0.86 17.39 -22.33
N ASN A 375 -1.76 16.80 -23.08
CA ASN A 375 -3.12 17.29 -23.34
C ASN A 375 -4.12 16.74 -22.30
N ARG A 376 -4.80 17.64 -21.60
CA ARG A 376 -5.81 17.37 -20.57
C ARG A 376 -7.11 16.69 -21.05
N ASP A 377 -7.24 16.37 -22.34
CA ASP A 377 -8.45 15.76 -22.94
C ASP A 377 -8.54 14.23 -22.78
N GLN A 378 -7.73 13.64 -21.93
CA GLN A 378 -7.64 12.16 -21.79
C GLN A 378 -8.73 11.56 -20.91
N SER A 379 -9.34 12.34 -20.03
CA SER A 379 -10.52 11.92 -19.26
C SER A 379 -11.66 11.48 -20.18
N ASP A 380 -11.84 12.14 -21.33
CA ASP A 380 -12.88 11.79 -22.30
C ASP A 380 -12.67 10.39 -22.87
N HIS A 381 -11.45 9.94 -23.09
CA HIS A 381 -11.17 8.59 -23.58
C HIS A 381 -11.58 7.48 -22.60
N TYR A 382 -11.40 7.69 -21.30
CA TYR A 382 -11.86 6.75 -20.31
C TYR A 382 -13.39 6.70 -20.25
N PHE A 383 -14.05 7.84 -20.14
CA PHE A 383 -15.51 7.91 -19.98
C PHE A 383 -16.28 7.38 -21.19
N GLU A 384 -15.84 7.65 -22.41
CA GLU A 384 -16.43 7.08 -23.61
C GLU A 384 -16.35 5.54 -23.63
N ARG A 385 -15.21 4.98 -23.18
CA ARG A 385 -15.03 3.52 -23.07
C ARG A 385 -15.89 2.95 -21.96
N TYR A 386 -15.83 3.55 -20.78
CA TYR A 386 -16.62 3.15 -19.61
C TYR A 386 -18.11 3.01 -19.95
N ILE A 387 -18.69 3.98 -20.67
CA ILE A 387 -20.12 3.93 -21.07
C ILE A 387 -20.44 2.73 -21.94
N GLN A 388 -19.53 2.28 -22.79
CA GLN A 388 -19.74 1.08 -23.60
C GLN A 388 -19.74 -0.18 -22.75
N PHE A 389 -18.78 -0.31 -21.83
CA PHE A 389 -18.76 -1.40 -20.84
C PHE A 389 -20.05 -1.41 -20.01
N TYR A 390 -20.42 -0.24 -19.48
CA TYR A 390 -21.63 -0.10 -18.67
C TYR A 390 -22.88 -0.60 -19.41
N LYS A 391 -23.09 -0.15 -20.66
CA LYS A 391 -24.23 -0.56 -21.48
C LYS A 391 -24.22 -2.07 -21.79
N ALA A 392 -23.09 -2.62 -22.18
CA ALA A 392 -22.95 -4.03 -22.51
C ALA A 392 -23.20 -4.94 -21.29
N ILE A 393 -22.59 -4.59 -20.15
CA ILE A 393 -22.73 -5.36 -18.92
C ILE A 393 -24.16 -5.28 -18.39
N LYS A 394 -24.75 -4.07 -18.27
CA LYS A 394 -26.12 -3.91 -17.78
C LYS A 394 -27.17 -4.54 -18.68
N ALA A 395 -26.90 -4.65 -19.98
CA ALA A 395 -27.81 -5.35 -20.92
C ALA A 395 -27.86 -6.87 -20.67
N LYS A 396 -26.75 -7.48 -20.24
CA LYS A 396 -26.64 -8.95 -20.04
C LYS A 396 -26.74 -9.35 -18.57
N TYR A 397 -26.19 -8.53 -17.65
CA TYR A 397 -26.06 -8.77 -16.22
C TYR A 397 -26.49 -7.53 -15.41
N PRO A 398 -27.79 -7.17 -15.41
CA PRO A 398 -28.28 -5.95 -14.76
C PRO A 398 -28.05 -5.92 -13.24
N GLU A 399 -27.84 -7.08 -12.60
CA GLU A 399 -27.57 -7.25 -11.18
C GLU A 399 -26.14 -6.93 -10.79
N VAL A 400 -25.20 -6.80 -11.72
CA VAL A 400 -23.81 -6.45 -11.46
C VAL A 400 -23.71 -4.94 -11.23
N GLU A 401 -23.21 -4.54 -10.08
CA GLU A 401 -22.88 -3.16 -9.76
C GLU A 401 -21.55 -2.77 -10.42
N ILE A 402 -21.54 -1.64 -11.12
CA ILE A 402 -20.38 -1.19 -11.90
C ILE A 402 -19.72 -0.02 -11.20
N ILE A 403 -18.41 -0.14 -11.00
CA ILE A 403 -17.56 0.85 -10.37
C ILE A 403 -16.79 1.58 -11.47
N GLY A 404 -16.77 2.92 -11.41
CA GLY A 404 -16.01 3.78 -12.31
C GLY A 404 -15.00 4.63 -11.56
N ASN A 405 -13.83 4.87 -12.16
CA ASN A 405 -12.77 5.68 -11.58
C ASN A 405 -13.08 7.17 -11.69
N VAL A 406 -12.77 7.98 -10.69
CA VAL A 406 -13.03 9.42 -10.71
C VAL A 406 -11.90 10.26 -10.14
N GLU A 407 -11.19 9.75 -9.16
CA GLU A 407 -10.08 10.45 -8.51
C GLU A 407 -8.86 9.54 -8.41
N SER A 408 -7.74 10.05 -8.86
CA SER A 408 -6.41 9.55 -8.54
C SER A 408 -5.42 10.72 -8.68
N TRP A 409 -4.38 10.73 -7.90
CA TRP A 409 -3.30 11.73 -7.98
C TRP A 409 -3.72 13.21 -7.80
N GLY A 410 -4.89 13.46 -7.18
CA GLY A 410 -5.32 14.81 -6.81
C GLY A 410 -6.14 15.55 -7.87
N THR A 411 -6.83 14.82 -8.72
CA THR A 411 -7.60 15.41 -9.84
C THR A 411 -9.11 15.29 -9.64
N ASP A 412 -9.60 15.18 -8.42
CA ASP A 412 -11.02 15.07 -8.12
C ASP A 412 -11.91 15.86 -9.10
N GLU A 413 -12.60 15.17 -10.00
CA GLU A 413 -13.43 15.74 -11.04
C GLU A 413 -14.93 15.53 -10.72
N PRO A 414 -15.51 16.43 -9.91
CA PRO A 414 -16.87 16.28 -9.42
C PRO A 414 -17.95 16.25 -10.52
N SER A 415 -17.66 16.84 -11.68
CA SER A 415 -18.61 16.91 -12.80
C SER A 415 -18.99 15.53 -13.30
N TRP A 416 -18.08 14.57 -13.21
CA TRP A 416 -18.32 13.20 -13.65
C TRP A 416 -19.43 12.50 -12.85
N ARG A 417 -19.52 12.81 -11.56
CA ARG A 417 -20.51 12.22 -10.64
C ARG A 417 -21.96 12.46 -11.06
N SER A 418 -22.22 13.55 -11.80
CA SER A 418 -23.57 13.94 -12.22
C SER A 418 -23.88 13.68 -13.68
N GLN A 419 -22.89 13.36 -14.51
CA GLN A 419 -23.03 13.32 -15.97
C GLN A 419 -23.10 11.91 -16.56
N HIS A 420 -22.67 10.89 -15.82
CA HIS A 420 -22.56 9.51 -16.34
C HIS A 420 -23.27 8.51 -15.44
N PRO A 421 -23.90 7.47 -16.01
CA PRO A 421 -24.50 6.39 -15.24
C PRO A 421 -23.39 5.57 -14.58
N VAL A 422 -23.43 5.49 -13.26
CA VAL A 422 -22.48 4.74 -12.45
C VAL A 422 -23.17 4.30 -11.16
N ASP A 423 -22.88 3.09 -10.67
CA ASP A 423 -23.45 2.63 -9.40
C ASP A 423 -22.56 3.09 -8.23
N ILE A 424 -21.24 2.98 -8.37
CA ILE A 424 -20.25 3.33 -7.35
C ILE A 424 -19.07 4.04 -8.02
N LEU A 425 -18.57 5.11 -7.40
CA LEU A 425 -17.37 5.85 -7.84
C LEU A 425 -16.18 5.46 -6.98
N ASP A 426 -15.06 5.19 -7.64
CA ASP A 426 -13.79 4.87 -6.99
C ASP A 426 -12.88 6.09 -6.87
N GLU A 427 -12.35 6.32 -5.66
CA GLU A 427 -11.45 7.41 -5.30
C GLU A 427 -10.19 6.85 -4.63
N HIS A 428 -8.98 7.32 -5.04
CA HIS A 428 -7.69 6.89 -4.53
C HIS A 428 -6.93 8.02 -3.84
N TYR A 429 -6.35 7.76 -2.65
CA TYR A 429 -5.65 8.77 -1.87
C TYR A 429 -4.33 8.25 -1.26
N TYR A 430 -3.22 8.72 -1.81
CA TYR A 430 -1.87 8.49 -1.30
C TYR A 430 -1.30 9.82 -0.81
N ARG A 431 -1.39 10.09 0.49
CA ARG A 431 -1.17 11.42 1.07
C ARG A 431 -0.36 11.35 2.37
N SER A 432 -0.10 12.54 2.97
CA SER A 432 0.54 12.66 4.29
C SER A 432 -0.42 12.33 5.44
N PRO A 433 0.08 12.04 6.66
CA PRO A 433 -0.75 11.84 7.84
C PRO A 433 -1.68 13.04 8.10
N SER A 434 -1.14 14.25 8.01
CA SER A 434 -1.90 15.49 8.23
C SER A 434 -2.97 15.75 7.17
N TRP A 435 -2.77 15.27 5.92
CA TRP A 435 -3.83 15.32 4.93
C TRP A 435 -5.02 14.46 5.34
N PHE A 436 -4.80 13.23 5.78
CA PHE A 436 -5.85 12.33 6.25
C PHE A 436 -6.55 12.88 7.49
N GLU A 437 -5.81 13.47 8.44
CA GLU A 437 -6.38 14.15 9.61
C GLU A 437 -7.28 15.32 9.22
N ASN A 438 -6.84 16.15 8.28
CA ASN A 438 -7.59 17.33 7.84
C ASN A 438 -8.78 16.99 6.93
N ASN A 439 -8.81 15.81 6.34
CA ASN A 439 -9.86 15.34 5.42
C ASN A 439 -10.80 14.30 6.06
N PHE A 440 -10.78 14.13 7.38
CA PHE A 440 -11.71 13.22 8.06
C PHE A 440 -13.20 13.59 7.85
N ASN A 441 -13.51 14.82 7.46
CA ASN A 441 -14.83 15.34 7.16
C ASN A 441 -15.11 15.52 5.65
N LYS A 442 -14.24 15.03 4.79
CA LYS A 442 -14.34 15.19 3.32
C LYS A 442 -15.72 14.83 2.78
N TYR A 443 -16.28 13.73 3.20
CA TYR A 443 -17.54 13.20 2.70
C TYR A 443 -18.80 13.83 3.35
N ASP A 444 -18.64 14.70 4.35
CA ASP A 444 -19.79 15.36 5.02
C ASP A 444 -20.58 16.27 4.07
N SER A 445 -19.91 16.84 3.04
CA SER A 445 -20.50 17.74 2.05
C SER A 445 -20.98 17.06 0.77
N TYR A 446 -20.74 15.72 0.60
CA TYR A 446 -21.14 15.02 -0.63
C TYR A 446 -22.67 14.91 -0.74
N ASP A 447 -23.16 14.94 -1.99
CA ASP A 447 -24.59 14.75 -2.28
C ASP A 447 -25.03 13.34 -1.88
N ARG A 448 -25.95 13.25 -0.91
CA ARG A 448 -26.48 11.99 -0.39
C ARG A 448 -27.33 11.22 -1.40
N HIS A 449 -27.80 11.88 -2.45
CA HIS A 449 -28.56 11.29 -3.56
C HIS A 449 -27.69 10.94 -4.77
N GLY A 450 -26.41 11.26 -4.71
CA GLY A 450 -25.41 10.92 -5.74
C GLY A 450 -25.02 9.45 -5.73
N PRO A 451 -24.11 9.04 -6.65
CA PRO A 451 -23.50 7.72 -6.66
C PRO A 451 -22.84 7.40 -5.32
N LYS A 452 -22.79 6.11 -4.98
CA LYS A 452 -22.06 5.66 -3.81
C LYS A 452 -20.55 5.79 -4.04
N ILE A 453 -19.79 5.88 -2.96
CA ILE A 453 -18.33 6.05 -2.99
C ILE A 453 -17.64 4.80 -2.49
N TYR A 454 -16.64 4.40 -3.21
CA TYR A 454 -15.63 3.44 -2.85
C TYR A 454 -14.28 4.16 -2.72
N VAL A 455 -13.61 4.05 -1.59
CA VAL A 455 -12.22 4.50 -1.44
C VAL A 455 -11.35 3.28 -1.72
N GLY A 456 -11.02 3.09 -3.00
CA GLY A 456 -10.45 1.83 -3.51
C GLY A 456 -9.01 1.63 -3.13
N GLU A 457 -8.25 2.71 -3.05
CA GLU A 457 -6.86 2.68 -2.63
C GLU A 457 -6.56 3.89 -1.73
N TYR A 458 -6.05 3.64 -0.54
CA TYR A 458 -5.54 4.69 0.31
C TYR A 458 -4.43 4.19 1.23
N ALA A 459 -3.43 5.03 1.43
CA ALA A 459 -2.37 4.85 2.43
C ALA A 459 -1.66 6.16 2.70
N VAL A 460 -1.07 6.28 3.89
CA VAL A 460 -0.11 7.34 4.17
C VAL A 460 1.23 6.99 3.52
N THR A 461 1.63 7.75 2.49
CA THR A 461 2.82 7.48 1.67
C THR A 461 3.92 8.53 1.81
N GLN A 462 3.75 9.52 2.69
CA GLN A 462 4.71 10.62 2.86
C GLN A 462 5.26 10.66 4.29
N GLY A 463 6.45 11.16 4.44
CA GLY A 463 7.14 11.25 5.72
C GLY A 463 7.35 9.87 6.34
N PHE A 464 7.01 9.72 7.59
CA PHE A 464 7.09 8.43 8.31
C PHE A 464 6.12 7.37 7.77
N GLY A 465 5.19 7.75 6.91
CA GLY A 465 4.26 6.82 6.26
C GLY A 465 4.94 5.79 5.38
N VAL A 466 6.04 6.15 4.75
CA VAL A 466 6.78 5.26 3.82
C VAL A 466 7.18 3.92 4.45
N ASN A 467 7.39 3.87 5.75
CA ASN A 467 7.74 2.64 6.47
C ASN A 467 6.55 2.03 7.24
N GLY A 468 5.37 2.65 7.21
CA GLY A 468 4.20 2.19 7.96
C GLY A 468 4.34 2.39 9.47
N HIS A 469 4.86 3.55 9.92
CA HIS A 469 4.97 3.91 11.33
C HIS A 469 3.60 4.17 11.96
N LEU A 470 3.54 4.22 13.30
CA LEU A 470 2.29 4.42 14.03
C LEU A 470 1.59 5.73 13.66
N THR A 471 2.32 6.85 13.44
CA THR A 471 1.72 8.12 12.99
C THR A 471 0.98 7.98 11.67
N ALA A 472 1.51 7.19 10.71
CA ALA A 472 0.83 6.90 9.47
C ALA A 472 -0.51 6.18 9.71
N ALA A 473 -0.46 5.12 10.51
CA ALA A 473 -1.63 4.33 10.86
C ALA A 473 -2.71 5.15 11.60
N LEU A 474 -2.30 6.10 12.46
CA LEU A 474 -3.24 6.98 13.16
C LEU A 474 -3.90 7.99 12.23
N GLY A 475 -3.19 8.56 11.26
CA GLY A 475 -3.78 9.39 10.21
C GLY A 475 -4.84 8.61 9.40
N GLU A 476 -4.54 7.37 9.01
CA GLU A 476 -5.48 6.47 8.37
C GLU A 476 -6.69 6.17 9.27
N ALA A 477 -6.48 5.92 10.57
CA ALA A 477 -7.57 5.69 11.53
C ALA A 477 -8.52 6.89 11.64
N VAL A 478 -8.00 8.13 11.63
CA VAL A 478 -8.81 9.36 11.62
C VAL A 478 -9.67 9.42 10.36
N TYR A 479 -9.08 9.16 9.20
CA TYR A 479 -9.81 9.15 7.94
C TYR A 479 -10.90 8.07 7.90
N MET A 480 -10.61 6.86 8.39
CA MET A 480 -11.57 5.76 8.51
C MET A 480 -12.76 6.13 9.41
N GLN A 481 -12.57 6.94 10.46
CA GLN A 481 -13.68 7.48 11.24
C GLN A 481 -14.62 8.33 10.36
N GLY A 482 -14.07 9.08 9.41
CA GLY A 482 -14.83 9.84 8.42
C GLY A 482 -15.62 8.94 7.47
N LEU A 483 -15.02 7.82 7.01
CA LEU A 483 -15.71 6.84 6.17
C LEU A 483 -16.88 6.21 6.92
N GLU A 484 -16.70 5.78 8.17
CA GLU A 484 -17.76 5.20 9.00
C GLU A 484 -18.92 6.18 9.22
N ARG A 485 -18.59 7.44 9.55
CA ARG A 485 -19.61 8.47 9.80
C ARG A 485 -20.48 8.74 8.57
N ASN A 486 -19.90 8.59 7.39
CA ASN A 486 -20.55 8.83 6.10
C ASN A 486 -20.95 7.54 5.38
N SER A 487 -21.26 6.46 6.12
CA SER A 487 -21.59 5.13 5.54
C SER A 487 -22.87 5.11 4.71
N ASP A 488 -23.66 6.17 4.71
CA ASP A 488 -24.81 6.33 3.82
C ASP A 488 -24.39 6.62 2.37
N ILE A 489 -23.19 7.18 2.18
CA ILE A 489 -22.62 7.44 0.85
C ILE A 489 -21.33 6.68 0.59
N VAL A 490 -20.42 6.61 1.57
CA VAL A 490 -19.20 5.82 1.48
C VAL A 490 -19.51 4.38 1.85
N VAL A 491 -19.61 3.52 0.84
CA VAL A 491 -20.08 2.13 1.04
C VAL A 491 -18.95 1.12 1.12
N MET A 492 -17.75 1.46 0.63
CA MET A 492 -16.59 0.57 0.54
C MET A 492 -15.29 1.34 0.77
N GLY A 493 -14.28 0.67 1.32
CA GLY A 493 -12.93 1.18 1.46
C GLY A 493 -11.92 0.04 1.62
N SER A 494 -10.75 0.16 1.00
CA SER A 494 -9.63 -0.79 1.09
C SER A 494 -8.28 -0.10 1.11
N TYR A 495 -7.41 -0.54 2.02
CA TYR A 495 -6.02 -0.11 2.08
C TYR A 495 -5.21 -0.72 0.93
N ALA A 496 -4.27 0.03 0.38
CA ALA A 496 -3.40 -0.42 -0.72
C ALA A 496 -1.95 0.08 -0.57
N PRO A 497 -0.96 -0.78 -0.98
CA PRO A 497 -1.04 -2.22 -1.22
C PRO A 497 -1.04 -3.05 0.07
N ILE A 498 -1.46 -4.33 -0.02
CA ILE A 498 -1.50 -5.20 1.16
C ILE A 498 -0.13 -5.79 1.49
N PHE A 499 0.56 -6.37 0.51
CA PHE A 499 1.71 -7.24 0.73
C PHE A 499 3.02 -6.67 0.18
N VAL A 500 4.11 -6.91 0.93
CA VAL A 500 5.48 -6.70 0.43
C VAL A 500 6.42 -7.82 0.87
N ASN A 501 7.11 -8.40 -0.10
CA ASN A 501 8.27 -9.23 0.18
C ASN A 501 9.47 -8.33 0.51
N GLU A 502 10.05 -8.49 1.70
CA GLU A 502 11.15 -7.66 2.22
C GLU A 502 12.38 -7.63 1.30
N HIS A 503 12.55 -8.63 0.46
CA HIS A 503 13.69 -8.73 -0.45
C HIS A 503 13.54 -7.89 -1.72
N ASN A 504 12.30 -7.57 -2.15
CA ASN A 504 12.07 -6.82 -3.39
C ASN A 504 10.89 -5.86 -3.30
N PRO A 505 10.98 -4.81 -2.49
CA PRO A 505 9.94 -3.81 -2.39
C PRO A 505 9.99 -2.88 -3.62
N ALA A 506 8.98 -2.95 -4.49
CA ALA A 506 8.78 -2.01 -5.59
C ALA A 506 8.01 -0.77 -5.15
N TRP A 507 7.13 -0.92 -4.16
CA TRP A 507 6.32 0.13 -3.55
C TRP A 507 6.30 0.02 -2.02
N ARG A 508 6.14 1.14 -1.33
CA ARG A 508 5.93 1.27 0.11
C ARG A 508 5.01 2.48 0.37
N PRO A 509 4.22 2.50 1.47
CA PRO A 509 4.11 1.49 2.53
C PRO A 509 3.22 0.31 2.14
N ASP A 510 3.25 -0.75 2.96
CA ASP A 510 2.44 -1.95 2.79
C ASP A 510 1.87 -2.40 4.14
N MET A 511 0.71 -3.06 4.11
CA MET A 511 0.01 -3.46 5.32
C MET A 511 0.62 -4.69 5.99
N ILE A 512 1.06 -5.68 5.19
CA ILE A 512 1.64 -6.93 5.65
C ILE A 512 3.01 -7.12 5.00
N ARG A 513 4.02 -7.32 5.83
CA ARG A 513 5.40 -7.53 5.40
C ARG A 513 5.81 -8.98 5.64
N PHE A 514 6.53 -9.58 4.69
CA PHE A 514 6.87 -11.00 4.76
C PHE A 514 8.19 -11.34 4.05
N ASN A 515 8.71 -12.54 4.34
CA ASN A 515 9.77 -13.23 3.59
C ASN A 515 9.34 -14.69 3.34
N ALA A 516 10.24 -15.54 2.91
CA ALA A 516 9.93 -16.95 2.65
C ALA A 516 9.37 -17.70 3.89
N ALA A 517 9.76 -17.33 5.11
CA ALA A 517 9.48 -18.07 6.34
C ALA A 517 8.53 -17.40 7.33
N GLU A 518 8.47 -16.06 7.32
CA GLU A 518 7.81 -15.25 8.35
C GLU A 518 6.96 -14.14 7.72
N SER A 519 5.93 -13.71 8.46
CA SER A 519 5.06 -12.60 8.08
C SER A 519 4.57 -11.83 9.32
N PHE A 520 4.32 -10.54 9.17
CA PHE A 520 3.76 -9.71 10.24
C PHE A 520 2.95 -8.54 9.69
N GLY A 521 2.00 -8.04 10.51
CA GLY A 521 1.26 -6.83 10.23
C GLY A 521 1.98 -5.57 10.73
N THR A 522 1.98 -4.50 9.92
CA THR A 522 2.43 -3.17 10.31
C THR A 522 1.43 -2.51 11.27
N PRO A 523 1.72 -1.35 11.90
CA PRO A 523 0.71 -0.58 12.61
C PRO A 523 -0.55 -0.31 11.79
N SER A 524 -0.45 -0.03 10.48
CA SER A 524 -1.60 0.11 9.58
C SER A 524 -2.45 -1.15 9.50
N TYR A 525 -1.85 -2.34 9.46
CA TYR A 525 -2.59 -3.61 9.55
C TYR A 525 -3.44 -3.70 10.82
N HIS A 526 -2.85 -3.34 11.95
CA HIS A 526 -3.56 -3.37 13.23
C HIS A 526 -4.71 -2.35 13.27
N VAL A 527 -4.52 -1.15 12.71
CA VAL A 527 -5.60 -0.15 12.57
C VAL A 527 -6.72 -0.70 11.68
N GLN A 528 -6.43 -1.19 10.47
CA GLN A 528 -7.44 -1.76 9.58
C GLN A 528 -8.22 -2.89 10.26
N LYS A 529 -7.51 -3.81 10.91
CA LYS A 529 -8.11 -4.91 11.67
C LYS A 529 -9.02 -4.43 12.81
N LEU A 530 -8.56 -3.46 13.59
CA LEU A 530 -9.32 -2.92 14.71
C LEU A 530 -10.58 -2.20 14.24
N MET A 531 -10.47 -1.37 13.20
CA MET A 531 -11.61 -0.62 12.65
C MET A 531 -12.65 -1.57 12.05
N ALA A 532 -12.24 -2.56 11.26
CA ALA A 532 -13.13 -3.51 10.62
C ALA A 532 -13.86 -4.43 11.62
N ASN A 533 -13.15 -4.88 12.68
CA ASN A 533 -13.70 -5.82 13.66
C ASN A 533 -14.48 -5.14 14.79
N ASN A 534 -14.44 -3.82 14.89
CA ASN A 534 -15.11 -3.05 15.92
C ASN A 534 -16.02 -1.97 15.31
N ILE A 535 -16.99 -2.40 14.54
CA ILE A 535 -17.96 -1.53 13.89
C ILE A 535 -19.39 -2.01 14.21
N GLY A 536 -20.31 -1.07 14.46
CA GLY A 536 -21.72 -1.34 14.73
C GLY A 536 -22.56 -1.39 13.45
N THR A 537 -23.87 -1.49 13.63
CA THR A 537 -24.86 -1.50 12.53
C THR A 537 -25.41 -0.10 12.21
N ARG A 538 -25.28 0.83 13.15
CA ARG A 538 -25.79 2.20 13.02
C ARG A 538 -24.70 3.22 13.38
N VAL A 539 -24.59 4.26 12.59
CA VAL A 539 -23.79 5.44 12.92
C VAL A 539 -24.44 6.20 14.07
N VAL A 540 -23.65 6.70 15.00
CA VAL A 540 -24.12 7.53 16.11
C VAL A 540 -23.44 8.89 16.03
N PRO A 541 -24.20 10.01 16.01
CA PRO A 541 -23.61 11.33 15.94
C PRO A 541 -22.69 11.62 17.13
N VAL A 542 -21.52 12.20 16.85
CA VAL A 542 -20.53 12.56 17.86
C VAL A 542 -20.10 14.01 17.69
N GLN A 543 -20.00 14.73 18.80
CA GLN A 543 -19.41 16.06 18.87
C GLN A 543 -18.22 16.05 19.82
N VAL A 544 -17.08 16.53 19.34
CA VAL A 544 -15.87 16.71 20.14
C VAL A 544 -15.67 18.19 20.43
N SER A 545 -15.31 18.53 21.65
CA SER A 545 -15.02 19.91 22.06
C SER A 545 -13.84 19.97 23.02
N ASN A 546 -13.19 21.13 23.09
CA ASN A 546 -11.96 21.37 23.82
C ASN A 546 -10.79 20.48 23.32
N ASN A 547 -10.75 20.24 22.01
CA ASN A 547 -9.76 19.40 21.35
C ASN A 547 -8.89 20.18 20.36
N THR A 548 -8.94 21.49 20.36
CA THR A 548 -8.12 22.34 19.51
C THR A 548 -6.73 22.54 20.12
N LEU A 549 -5.70 22.31 19.30
CA LEU A 549 -4.32 22.66 19.62
C LEU A 549 -3.95 23.90 18.81
N ALA A 550 -3.30 24.87 19.46
CA ALA A 550 -2.68 25.96 18.74
C ALA A 550 -1.61 25.39 17.77
N ALA A 551 -1.61 25.88 16.55
CA ALA A 551 -0.52 25.60 15.63
C ALA A 551 0.78 26.20 16.20
N THR A 552 1.90 25.55 15.99
CA THR A 552 3.22 26.06 16.35
C THR A 552 4.07 26.16 15.11
N ILE A 553 4.84 27.23 15.02
CA ILE A 553 5.91 27.40 14.01
C ILE A 553 7.24 27.18 14.75
N GLY A 554 8.16 26.44 14.13
CA GLY A 554 9.52 26.29 14.65
C GLY A 554 10.35 27.56 14.50
N HIS A 555 11.57 27.55 15.02
CA HIS A 555 12.39 28.73 15.26
C HIS A 555 13.68 28.80 14.44
N HIS A 556 13.73 28.12 13.28
CA HIS A 556 14.91 28.11 12.41
C HIS A 556 14.59 28.52 10.98
N VAL A 557 15.60 29.01 10.29
CA VAL A 557 15.58 29.34 8.84
C VAL A 557 16.60 28.50 8.10
N GLY A 558 16.31 28.20 6.83
CA GLY A 558 17.23 27.44 5.99
C GLY A 558 16.91 27.45 4.50
N PHE A 559 17.59 26.58 3.77
CA PHE A 559 17.47 26.50 2.30
C PHE A 559 17.45 25.05 1.84
N THR A 560 16.76 24.84 0.72
CA THR A 560 16.79 23.55 0.01
C THR A 560 16.49 23.76 -1.48
N THR A 561 16.57 22.68 -2.25
CA THR A 561 16.19 22.66 -3.67
C THR A 561 15.56 21.31 -4.01
N TRP A 562 14.90 21.27 -5.15
CA TRP A 562 14.35 20.03 -5.70
C TRP A 562 14.81 19.88 -7.14
N GLY A 563 15.74 18.95 -7.41
CA GLY A 563 16.28 18.72 -8.74
C GLY A 563 16.98 19.93 -9.36
N THR A 564 17.59 20.84 -8.57
CA THR A 564 18.03 22.15 -9.02
C THR A 564 19.29 22.59 -8.30
N LYS A 565 20.20 23.27 -9.03
CA LYS A 565 21.31 24.05 -8.45
C LYS A 565 20.86 25.48 -8.20
N ALA A 566 21.18 26.02 -7.04
CA ALA A 566 20.82 27.37 -6.65
C ALA A 566 21.86 28.05 -5.76
N GLU A 567 21.82 29.36 -5.71
CA GLU A 567 22.66 30.20 -4.86
C GLU A 567 21.82 31.12 -3.98
N PHE A 568 22.34 31.38 -2.77
CA PHE A 568 21.75 32.30 -1.80
C PHE A 568 22.79 33.27 -1.29
N ARG A 569 22.39 34.54 -1.07
CA ARG A 569 23.27 35.56 -0.50
C ARG A 569 22.52 36.59 0.34
N ASN A 570 23.27 37.36 1.12
CA ASN A 570 22.73 38.49 1.89
C ASN A 570 21.59 38.13 2.83
N LEU A 571 21.75 37.02 3.58
CA LEU A 571 20.76 36.63 4.59
C LEU A 571 20.76 37.63 5.74
N GLU A 572 19.60 38.18 6.05
CA GLU A 572 19.35 38.98 7.24
C GLU A 572 18.00 38.61 7.84
N VAL A 573 17.96 38.36 9.16
CA VAL A 573 16.75 38.13 9.91
C VAL A 573 16.65 39.19 11.03
N VAL A 574 15.51 39.86 11.05
CA VAL A 574 15.26 40.91 12.06
C VAL A 574 14.02 40.53 12.88
N ASP A 575 13.97 40.96 14.14
CA ASP A 575 12.78 40.89 14.98
C ASP A 575 11.76 41.99 14.60
N GLU A 576 10.60 42.01 15.28
CA GLU A 576 9.54 43.01 15.07
C GLU A 576 9.93 44.45 15.35
N LEU A 577 11.03 44.67 16.11
CA LEU A 577 11.59 45.99 16.44
C LEU A 577 12.67 46.42 15.44
N GLY A 578 12.99 45.57 14.45
CA GLY A 578 14.06 45.82 13.48
C GLY A 578 15.46 45.50 13.96
N LYS A 579 15.61 44.83 15.11
CA LYS A 579 16.92 44.36 15.59
C LYS A 579 17.35 43.14 14.81
N VAL A 580 18.58 43.15 14.29
CA VAL A 580 19.16 42.01 13.58
C VAL A 580 19.44 40.87 14.58
N ILE A 581 18.83 39.71 14.29
CA ILE A 581 18.98 38.45 15.04
C ILE A 581 20.00 37.53 14.36
N LEU A 582 19.93 37.45 13.02
CA LEU A 582 20.85 36.65 12.23
C LEU A 582 21.27 37.46 10.99
N LYS A 583 22.54 37.44 10.70
CA LYS A 583 23.11 37.99 9.45
C LYS A 583 24.22 37.09 8.97
N ASP A 584 24.16 36.69 7.71
CA ASP A 584 25.18 35.86 7.07
C ASP A 584 25.43 36.33 5.63
N ASP A 585 26.67 36.61 5.31
CA ASP A 585 27.10 36.97 3.97
C ASP A 585 27.66 35.76 3.19
N PHE A 586 27.67 34.56 3.84
CA PHE A 586 28.16 33.29 3.28
C PHE A 586 29.62 33.35 2.76
N ALA A 587 30.45 34.24 3.31
CA ALA A 587 31.86 34.33 2.93
C ALA A 587 32.63 33.04 3.27
N ALA A 588 32.26 32.37 4.36
CA ALA A 588 32.77 31.06 4.79
C ALA A 588 31.76 30.37 5.71
N ASP A 589 31.87 29.04 5.85
CA ASP A 589 31.08 28.30 6.85
C ASP A 589 31.49 28.77 8.26
N ASN A 590 30.53 29.35 8.99
CA ASN A 590 30.72 29.84 10.36
C ASN A 590 30.38 28.80 11.44
N GLY A 591 30.09 27.55 11.05
CA GLY A 591 29.73 26.43 11.93
C GLY A 591 28.30 26.48 12.51
N GLN A 592 27.47 27.43 12.05
CA GLN A 592 26.06 27.56 12.49
C GLN A 592 25.08 26.85 11.53
N TRP A 593 25.56 26.23 10.47
CA TRP A 593 24.73 25.56 9.47
C TRP A 593 24.82 24.04 9.59
N ARG A 594 23.67 23.38 9.56
CA ARG A 594 23.58 21.93 9.65
C ARG A 594 22.68 21.40 8.54
N THR A 595 23.16 20.41 7.81
CA THR A 595 22.39 19.72 6.79
C THR A 595 21.60 18.58 7.42
N PHE A 596 20.32 18.57 7.16
CA PHE A 596 19.42 17.48 7.47
C PHE A 596 19.11 16.79 6.15
N GLY A 597 19.66 15.58 5.97
CA GLY A 597 19.38 14.75 4.83
C GLY A 597 18.03 14.08 5.00
N GLY A 598 17.20 14.02 3.97
CA GLY A 598 16.25 12.94 3.88
C GLY A 598 17.04 11.63 3.91
N GLU A 599 16.59 10.64 4.69
CA GLU A 599 17.10 9.28 4.53
C GLU A 599 16.94 8.93 3.06
N ALA A 600 18.06 8.53 2.45
CA ALA A 600 18.06 8.12 1.07
C ALA A 600 17.01 7.02 0.90
N ASP A 601 15.90 7.36 0.27
CA ASP A 601 15.19 6.34 -0.49
C ASP A 601 16.25 5.78 -1.44
N ALA A 602 16.67 4.55 -1.19
CA ALA A 602 17.84 3.93 -1.83
C ALA A 602 17.74 3.90 -3.37
N ARG A 603 16.65 4.39 -3.94
CA ARG A 603 16.35 4.31 -5.37
C ARG A 603 16.47 5.61 -6.13
N ARG A 604 16.38 6.82 -5.54
CA ARG A 604 16.32 8.07 -6.34
C ARG A 604 16.86 9.36 -5.72
N ARG A 605 17.08 9.51 -4.40
CA ARG A 605 17.42 10.80 -3.78
C ARG A 605 18.89 10.89 -3.43
N THR A 606 19.61 11.75 -4.11
CA THR A 606 20.98 12.12 -3.75
C THR A 606 20.97 13.30 -2.77
N GLN A 607 21.83 13.25 -1.76
CA GLN A 607 21.97 14.34 -0.77
C GLN A 607 22.39 15.66 -1.42
N SER A 608 21.95 16.79 -0.86
CA SER A 608 22.43 18.11 -1.25
C SER A 608 23.92 18.27 -0.93
N GLN A 609 24.62 19.06 -1.76
CA GLN A 609 26.02 19.44 -1.57
C GLN A 609 26.09 20.96 -1.43
N TRP A 610 26.32 21.40 -0.20
CA TRP A 610 26.41 22.82 0.13
C TRP A 610 27.85 23.28 0.17
N ALA A 611 28.10 24.45 -0.43
CA ALA A 611 29.38 25.14 -0.43
C ALA A 611 29.22 26.60 -0.04
N PHE A 612 30.11 27.08 0.84
CA PHE A 612 30.22 28.47 1.25
C PHE A 612 31.43 29.12 0.58
N GLY A 613 31.29 30.33 0.09
CA GLY A 613 32.43 31.08 -0.44
C GLY A 613 32.02 32.16 -1.44
N GLY A 614 32.83 33.19 -1.61
CA GLY A 614 32.56 34.27 -2.56
C GLY A 614 31.32 35.09 -2.23
N GLY A 615 30.81 35.05 -1.01
CA GLY A 615 29.60 35.76 -0.62
C GLY A 615 28.29 35.04 -0.99
N VAL A 616 28.34 33.74 -1.28
CA VAL A 616 27.20 32.92 -1.59
C VAL A 616 27.23 31.57 -0.85
N LEU A 617 26.06 31.06 -0.54
CA LEU A 617 25.79 29.67 -0.20
C LEU A 617 25.23 28.98 -1.43
N GLN A 618 25.94 27.98 -1.94
CA GLN A 618 25.59 27.30 -3.18
C GLN A 618 25.15 25.84 -2.92
N GLN A 619 24.04 25.41 -3.47
CA GLN A 619 23.66 24.01 -3.62
C GLN A 619 24.13 23.53 -5.00
N GLN A 620 25.04 22.53 -5.03
CA GLN A 620 25.79 22.11 -6.21
C GLN A 620 25.28 20.85 -6.89
N ASN A 621 24.42 20.05 -6.20
CA ASN A 621 23.93 18.78 -6.71
C ASN A 621 22.56 18.90 -7.35
N GLN A 622 22.51 18.93 -8.69
CA GLN A 622 21.27 19.01 -9.44
C GLN A 622 20.30 17.84 -9.22
N ARG A 623 20.75 16.72 -8.65
CA ARG A 623 19.93 15.55 -8.36
C ARG A 623 19.42 15.53 -6.91
N ALA A 624 19.78 16.53 -6.11
CA ALA A 624 19.33 16.59 -4.72
C ALA A 624 17.85 16.97 -4.66
N GLU A 625 17.11 16.27 -3.81
CA GLU A 625 15.69 16.50 -3.59
C GLU A 625 15.40 16.61 -2.09
N GLY A 626 15.08 17.84 -1.63
CA GLY A 626 14.54 18.07 -0.30
C GLY A 626 15.51 17.95 0.88
N SER A 627 16.81 17.77 0.68
CA SER A 627 17.78 17.88 1.77
C SER A 627 17.93 19.34 2.17
N VAL A 628 17.54 19.69 3.39
CA VAL A 628 17.57 21.07 3.89
C VAL A 628 18.82 21.36 4.68
N ILE A 629 19.38 22.57 4.51
CA ILE A 629 20.38 23.13 5.42
C ILE A 629 19.72 24.18 6.31
N LEU A 630 19.80 24.02 7.63
CA LEU A 630 19.22 24.92 8.63
C LEU A 630 20.28 25.67 9.42
N ASN A 631 20.04 26.95 9.69
CA ASN A 631 20.83 27.71 10.63
C ASN A 631 20.41 27.38 12.09
N THR A 632 21.38 27.20 12.98
CA THR A 632 21.14 26.80 14.37
C THR A 632 20.72 27.97 15.28
N THR A 633 20.70 29.22 14.77
CA THR A 633 20.19 30.38 15.52
C THR A 633 18.69 30.23 15.78
N VAL A 634 18.28 30.33 17.04
CA VAL A 634 16.87 30.28 17.45
C VAL A 634 16.24 31.65 17.21
N LEU A 635 15.21 31.68 16.37
CA LEU A 635 14.47 32.91 16.05
C LEU A 635 13.30 33.12 17.03
N PRO A 636 12.82 34.35 17.24
CA PRO A 636 11.63 34.64 18.06
C PRO A 636 10.35 34.24 17.30
N ASP A 637 9.16 34.37 17.90
CA ASP A 637 7.86 34.07 17.29
C ASP A 637 7.50 35.03 16.13
N ASN A 638 8.03 36.25 16.17
CA ASN A 638 7.80 37.28 15.16
C ASN A 638 9.13 37.74 14.57
N TYR A 639 9.32 37.58 13.29
CA TYR A 639 10.54 37.94 12.59
C TYR A 639 10.32 38.17 11.10
N THR A 640 11.29 38.81 10.47
CA THR A 640 11.33 38.99 9.02
C THR A 640 12.65 38.46 8.48
N ILE A 641 12.56 37.51 7.54
CA ILE A 641 13.70 37.01 6.76
C ILE A 641 13.84 37.86 5.51
N ARG A 642 15.06 38.25 5.18
CA ARG A 642 15.44 38.82 3.88
C ARG A 642 16.64 38.08 3.33
N VAL A 643 16.53 37.62 2.12
CA VAL A 643 17.61 36.87 1.45
C VAL A 643 17.46 37.05 -0.06
N GLN A 644 18.58 36.95 -0.78
CA GLN A 644 18.53 36.85 -2.23
C GLN A 644 18.78 35.41 -2.66
N GLY A 645 17.93 34.88 -3.55
CA GLY A 645 18.04 33.56 -4.17
C GLY A 645 18.19 33.64 -5.68
N CYS A 646 18.96 32.73 -6.24
CA CYS A 646 19.20 32.63 -7.68
C CYS A 646 19.12 31.15 -8.13
N ARG A 647 18.27 30.87 -9.10
CA ARG A 647 18.24 29.58 -9.78
C ARG A 647 19.36 29.54 -10.81
N LEU A 648 20.13 28.46 -10.83
CA LEU A 648 21.22 28.30 -11.79
C LEU A 648 20.82 27.37 -12.94
N GLU A 649 20.50 26.12 -12.63
CA GLU A 649 20.05 25.11 -13.59
C GLU A 649 19.28 23.99 -12.89
N GLY A 650 18.35 23.35 -13.57
CA GLY A 650 17.60 22.19 -13.04
C GLY A 650 16.13 22.19 -13.42
N ASN A 651 15.35 21.31 -12.81
CA ASN A 651 13.94 21.14 -13.12
C ASN A 651 13.04 22.16 -12.42
N GLU A 652 13.39 22.55 -11.19
CA GLU A 652 12.59 23.46 -10.36
C GLU A 652 13.38 24.74 -10.03
N GLY A 653 12.87 25.54 -9.13
CA GLY A 653 13.54 26.72 -8.64
C GLY A 653 14.31 26.49 -7.33
N PHE A 654 14.15 27.40 -6.37
CA PHE A 654 14.79 27.28 -5.05
C PHE A 654 13.77 27.43 -3.94
N ILE A 655 14.13 26.95 -2.74
CA ILE A 655 13.23 26.88 -1.58
C ILE A 655 13.86 27.58 -0.40
N VAL A 656 13.11 28.45 0.26
CA VAL A 656 13.45 29.03 1.55
C VAL A 656 12.62 28.33 2.62
N ALA A 657 13.31 27.62 3.51
CA ALA A 657 12.70 27.00 4.68
C ALA A 657 12.63 28.00 5.83
N PHE A 658 11.49 28.07 6.51
CA PHE A 658 11.28 28.94 7.66
C PHE A 658 10.35 28.28 8.66
N GLY A 659 10.31 28.83 9.87
CA GLY A 659 9.52 28.20 10.92
C GLY A 659 9.90 26.72 11.12
N ALA A 660 11.18 26.38 10.93
CA ALA A 660 11.64 25.01 11.04
C ALA A 660 11.91 24.64 12.51
N GLU A 661 11.42 23.48 12.94
CA GLU A 661 11.78 22.83 14.18
C GLU A 661 12.99 21.92 13.94
N ASP A 662 12.95 21.16 12.84
CA ASP A 662 14.00 20.25 12.40
C ASP A 662 13.92 20.04 10.86
N GLY A 663 14.62 19.02 10.35
CA GLY A 663 14.61 18.66 8.91
C GLY A 663 13.34 18.00 8.40
N GLN A 664 12.35 17.74 9.25
CA GLN A 664 11.08 17.06 8.90
C GLN A 664 9.85 17.91 9.25
N ASN A 665 10.03 18.99 10.03
CA ASN A 665 8.96 19.86 10.51
C ASN A 665 9.30 21.32 10.21
N MET A 666 8.70 21.92 9.18
CA MET A 666 8.98 23.26 8.71
C MET A 666 7.94 23.80 7.75
N LEU A 667 8.00 25.08 7.47
CA LEU A 667 7.36 25.70 6.31
C LEU A 667 8.37 25.85 5.18
N TRP A 668 7.95 25.62 3.95
CA TRP A 668 8.72 25.85 2.73
C TRP A 668 8.05 26.88 1.85
N TRP A 669 8.77 27.89 1.43
CA TRP A 669 8.36 28.66 0.29
C TRP A 669 9.11 28.16 -0.95
N ASN A 670 8.44 27.30 -1.72
CA ASN A 670 8.94 26.74 -2.96
C ASN A 670 8.69 27.73 -4.10
N LEU A 671 9.74 28.37 -4.57
CA LEU A 671 9.73 29.32 -5.67
C LEU A 671 10.16 28.61 -6.95
N GLY A 672 9.27 28.54 -7.96
CA GLY A 672 9.53 27.80 -9.19
C GLY A 672 9.46 26.27 -9.01
N GLY A 673 8.57 25.77 -8.18
CA GLY A 673 8.31 24.34 -8.05
C GLY A 673 7.56 23.75 -9.27
N TRP A 674 7.37 22.43 -9.29
CA TRP A 674 6.64 21.68 -10.33
C TRP A 674 7.09 22.03 -11.75
N GLY A 675 8.36 21.78 -12.04
CA GLY A 675 8.94 22.07 -13.35
C GLY A 675 9.13 23.56 -13.63
N ASN A 676 9.39 24.36 -12.61
CA ASN A 676 9.52 25.82 -12.65
C ASN A 676 8.24 26.52 -13.13
N GLY A 677 7.07 25.98 -12.78
CA GLY A 677 5.75 26.51 -13.22
C GLY A 677 4.91 27.13 -12.11
N GLN A 678 5.32 26.98 -10.83
CA GLN A 678 4.49 27.36 -9.70
C GLN A 678 5.31 27.89 -8.52
N HIS A 679 4.75 28.85 -7.78
CA HIS A 679 5.23 29.23 -6.44
C HIS A 679 4.24 28.69 -5.42
N ALA A 680 4.74 28.09 -4.33
CA ALA A 680 3.86 27.54 -3.30
C ALA A 680 4.46 27.65 -1.89
N VAL A 681 3.60 27.86 -0.90
CA VAL A 681 3.95 27.64 0.51
C VAL A 681 3.45 26.27 0.92
N GLU A 682 4.37 25.43 1.35
CA GLU A 682 4.11 24.07 1.80
C GLU A 682 4.42 23.94 3.30
N HIS A 683 3.58 23.24 4.03
CA HIS A 683 3.81 22.84 5.41
C HIS A 683 4.27 21.38 5.44
N MET A 684 5.49 21.17 5.92
CA MET A 684 6.04 19.84 6.19
C MET A 684 5.82 19.51 7.67
N ALA A 685 5.11 18.43 7.94
CA ALA A 685 4.90 17.89 9.27
C ALA A 685 5.26 16.39 9.25
N ASP A 686 6.18 15.99 10.12
CA ASP A 686 6.71 14.62 10.19
C ASP A 686 7.16 14.09 8.81
N GLY A 687 7.77 14.96 8.00
CA GLY A 687 8.25 14.67 6.64
C GLY A 687 7.17 14.65 5.55
N GLY A 688 5.89 14.68 5.91
CA GLY A 688 4.79 14.79 4.96
C GLY A 688 4.50 16.25 4.60
N LYS A 689 4.26 16.56 3.32
CA LYS A 689 4.04 17.91 2.81
C LYS A 689 2.58 18.15 2.43
N ASN A 690 2.06 19.31 2.83
CA ASN A 690 0.76 19.82 2.39
C ASN A 690 0.93 21.23 1.84
N THR A 691 0.40 21.50 0.65
CA THR A 691 0.38 22.84 0.06
C THR A 691 -0.67 23.70 0.75
N LEU A 692 -0.26 24.83 1.32
CA LEU A 692 -1.14 25.79 1.98
C LEU A 692 -1.62 26.88 1.01
N ALA A 693 -0.75 27.33 0.12
CA ALA A 693 -1.05 28.30 -0.92
C ALA A 693 -0.19 28.06 -2.15
N ALA A 694 -0.75 28.26 -3.34
CA ALA A 694 -0.04 28.09 -4.60
C ALA A 694 -0.52 29.10 -5.65
N THR A 695 0.41 29.59 -6.46
CA THR A 695 0.14 30.48 -7.60
C THR A 695 1.06 30.09 -8.77
N GLN A 696 0.62 30.33 -10.01
CA GLN A 696 1.51 30.20 -11.17
C GLN A 696 2.70 31.15 -11.03
N GLY A 697 3.90 30.67 -11.34
CA GLY A 697 5.12 31.46 -11.22
C GLY A 697 6.32 30.77 -11.84
N HIS A 698 7.26 31.58 -12.32
CA HIS A 698 8.45 31.13 -13.04
C HIS A 698 9.68 31.92 -12.56
N LEU A 699 10.82 31.25 -12.46
CA LEU A 699 12.12 31.87 -12.17
C LEU A 699 13.05 31.77 -13.36
N GLU A 700 13.70 32.90 -13.69
CA GLU A 700 14.72 32.98 -14.76
C GLU A 700 16.09 32.47 -14.23
N ASP A 701 16.82 31.72 -15.06
CA ASP A 701 18.16 31.26 -14.73
C ASP A 701 19.14 32.45 -14.60
N GLY A 702 19.96 32.40 -13.55
CA GLY A 702 20.98 33.43 -13.31
C GLY A 702 20.44 34.77 -12.78
N ARG A 703 19.14 34.93 -12.61
CA ARG A 703 18.54 36.13 -12.01
C ARG A 703 18.48 36.02 -10.51
N TRP A 704 18.90 37.09 -9.83
CA TRP A 704 18.75 37.21 -8.37
C TRP A 704 17.38 37.82 -8.04
N TYR A 705 16.66 37.13 -7.16
CA TYR A 705 15.37 37.53 -6.63
C TYR A 705 15.49 37.94 -5.16
N ASN A 706 14.82 39.04 -4.79
CA ASN A 706 14.71 39.44 -3.38
C ASN A 706 13.55 38.71 -2.74
N VAL A 707 13.86 37.85 -1.75
CA VAL A 707 12.89 37.09 -0.99
C VAL A 707 12.72 37.73 0.38
N GLU A 708 11.49 38.09 0.73
CA GLU A 708 11.15 38.53 2.08
C GLU A 708 10.02 37.67 2.64
N ILE A 709 10.21 37.14 3.85
CA ILE A 709 9.21 36.35 4.57
C ILE A 709 8.98 37.01 5.92
N GLN A 710 7.78 37.49 6.15
CA GLN A 710 7.34 38.13 7.39
C GLN A 710 6.52 37.12 8.21
N VAL A 711 7.08 36.58 9.28
CA VAL A 711 6.43 35.64 10.19
C VAL A 711 5.86 36.37 11.40
N LYS A 712 4.58 36.10 11.72
CA LYS A 712 3.90 36.65 12.88
C LYS A 712 3.04 35.56 13.54
N GLY A 713 3.56 34.98 14.63
CA GLY A 713 2.95 33.82 15.26
C GLY A 713 2.77 32.67 14.26
N THR A 714 1.54 32.28 13.98
CA THR A 714 1.21 31.19 13.05
C THR A 714 0.95 31.64 11.59
N SER A 715 1.12 32.93 11.30
CA SER A 715 0.88 33.51 9.98
C SER A 715 2.19 33.91 9.33
N ALA A 716 2.25 33.85 7.99
CA ALA A 716 3.40 34.33 7.23
C ALA A 716 2.94 35.03 5.94
N ARG A 717 3.65 36.11 5.60
CA ARG A 717 3.52 36.82 4.34
C ARG A 717 4.82 36.67 3.55
N CYS A 718 4.72 36.22 2.33
CA CYS A 718 5.82 35.87 1.45
C CYS A 718 5.85 36.86 0.25
N LEU A 719 6.90 37.67 0.17
CA LEU A 719 7.08 38.69 -0.84
C LEU A 719 8.28 38.35 -1.75
N LEU A 720 8.09 38.41 -3.05
CA LEU A 720 9.12 38.23 -4.07
C LEU A 720 9.34 39.58 -4.81
N ASP A 721 10.57 40.08 -4.84
CA ASP A 721 10.93 41.37 -5.38
C ASP A 721 10.04 42.54 -4.86
N GLY A 722 9.56 42.43 -3.59
CA GLY A 722 8.71 43.40 -2.92
C GLY A 722 7.21 43.25 -3.18
N GLU A 723 6.81 42.32 -4.04
CA GLU A 723 5.40 41.99 -4.34
C GLU A 723 4.91 40.85 -3.44
N LEU A 724 3.71 41.02 -2.81
CA LEU A 724 3.09 39.98 -2.01
C LEU A 724 2.59 38.88 -2.93
N VAL A 725 3.17 37.66 -2.80
CA VAL A 725 2.78 36.48 -3.56
C VAL A 725 1.85 35.59 -2.77
N HIS A 726 2.19 35.30 -1.50
CA HIS A 726 1.37 34.46 -0.64
C HIS A 726 1.20 35.06 0.77
N GLU A 727 0.05 34.83 1.34
CA GLU A 727 -0.23 35.04 2.75
C GLU A 727 -0.91 33.77 3.28
N ILE A 728 -0.35 33.17 4.35
CA ILE A 728 -0.87 31.96 4.96
C ILE A 728 -1.05 32.11 6.45
N THR A 729 -1.93 31.28 7.01
CA THR A 729 -2.03 31.03 8.44
C THR A 729 -2.11 29.53 8.64
N LEU A 730 -1.29 28.97 9.54
CA LEU A 730 -1.33 27.56 9.85
C LEU A 730 -2.70 27.19 10.44
N PRO A 731 -3.35 26.13 9.94
CA PRO A 731 -4.61 25.68 10.50
C PRO A 731 -4.40 25.14 11.93
N GLU A 732 -5.39 25.34 12.78
CA GLU A 732 -5.45 24.67 14.09
C GLU A 732 -5.52 23.16 13.88
N ARG A 733 -4.80 22.39 14.73
CA ARG A 733 -4.86 20.93 14.75
C ARG A 733 -5.83 20.45 15.82
N GLN A 734 -6.43 19.30 15.59
CA GLN A 734 -7.23 18.62 16.62
C GLN A 734 -6.34 17.68 17.44
N SER A 735 -6.49 17.72 18.76
CA SER A 735 -5.76 16.82 19.67
C SER A 735 -6.41 15.45 19.82
N LEU A 736 -7.69 15.34 19.44
CA LEU A 736 -8.47 14.11 19.54
C LEU A 736 -9.55 14.09 18.46
N TYR A 737 -9.67 12.96 17.77
CA TYR A 737 -10.74 12.65 16.84
C TYR A 737 -11.61 11.54 17.43
N ALA A 738 -12.92 11.59 17.17
CA ALA A 738 -13.84 10.59 17.68
C ALA A 738 -14.99 10.32 16.71
N ASN A 739 -15.41 9.06 16.64
CA ASN A 739 -16.68 8.66 16.08
C ASN A 739 -17.33 7.56 16.94
N ALA A 740 -18.58 7.24 16.67
CA ALA A 740 -19.30 6.17 17.36
C ALA A 740 -20.23 5.42 16.41
N THR A 741 -20.38 4.13 16.68
CA THR A 741 -21.38 3.27 16.06
C THR A 741 -22.09 2.46 17.13
N PHE A 742 -23.32 2.06 16.86
CA PHE A 742 -24.09 1.17 17.74
C PHE A 742 -24.31 -0.18 17.07
N ASP A 743 -23.98 -1.25 17.76
CA ASP A 743 -24.25 -2.61 17.28
C ASP A 743 -25.56 -3.12 17.88
N GLU A 744 -26.62 -3.10 17.06
CA GLU A 744 -27.96 -3.54 17.47
C GLU A 744 -28.01 -5.03 17.85
N ARG A 745 -27.11 -5.85 17.29
CA ARG A 745 -27.05 -7.30 17.56
C ARG A 745 -26.50 -7.61 18.94
N THR A 746 -25.54 -6.81 19.39
CA THR A 746 -24.87 -7.02 20.70
C THR A 746 -25.27 -6.00 21.75
N ASN A 747 -26.07 -4.99 21.38
CA ASN A 747 -26.45 -3.84 22.22
C ASN A 747 -25.23 -3.13 22.79
N GLU A 748 -24.24 -2.88 21.94
CA GLU A 748 -22.99 -2.21 22.31
C GLU A 748 -22.85 -0.86 21.61
N MET A 749 -22.54 0.17 22.38
CA MET A 749 -22.01 1.43 21.87
C MET A 749 -20.51 1.26 21.67
N ILE A 750 -20.04 1.48 20.44
CA ILE A 750 -18.63 1.38 20.06
C ILE A 750 -18.13 2.80 19.79
N VAL A 751 -17.27 3.31 20.68
CA VAL A 751 -16.68 4.65 20.56
C VAL A 751 -15.22 4.50 20.22
N LYS A 752 -14.78 5.15 19.16
CA LYS A 752 -13.41 5.14 18.67
C LYS A 752 -12.79 6.52 18.90
N LEU A 753 -11.63 6.56 19.53
CA LEU A 753 -10.88 7.76 19.86
C LEU A 753 -9.49 7.65 19.27
N VAL A 754 -9.07 8.63 18.47
CA VAL A 754 -7.70 8.71 17.91
C VAL A 754 -7.02 9.95 18.46
N ASN A 755 -5.91 9.75 19.15
CA ASN A 755 -5.01 10.79 19.61
C ASN A 755 -3.70 10.72 18.81
N PRO A 756 -3.52 11.56 17.77
CA PRO A 756 -2.29 11.57 16.97
C PRO A 756 -1.17 12.40 17.61
N THR A 757 -1.33 12.89 18.85
CA THR A 757 -0.42 13.82 19.49
C THR A 757 0.47 13.17 20.56
N ARG A 758 1.52 13.87 20.97
CA ARG A 758 2.42 13.48 22.07
C ARG A 758 1.81 13.65 23.46
N GLU A 759 0.64 14.30 23.54
CA GLU A 759 0.02 14.64 24.80
C GLU A 759 -1.06 13.65 25.19
N ARG A 760 -1.06 13.20 26.45
CA ARG A 760 -2.15 12.40 27.00
C ARG A 760 -3.39 13.29 27.17
N GLN A 761 -4.55 12.82 26.67
CA GLN A 761 -5.81 13.54 26.76
C GLN A 761 -6.71 12.94 27.85
N THR A 762 -7.10 13.74 28.84
CA THR A 762 -8.19 13.32 29.75
C THR A 762 -9.52 13.59 29.04
N THR A 763 -10.24 12.52 28.71
CA THR A 763 -11.45 12.60 27.87
C THR A 763 -12.69 12.22 28.67
N THR A 764 -13.69 13.10 28.64
CA THR A 764 -15.02 12.82 29.20
C THR A 764 -15.99 12.49 28.07
N ILE A 765 -16.50 11.26 28.07
CA ILE A 765 -17.48 10.75 27.11
C ILE A 765 -18.86 10.81 27.75
N LYS A 766 -19.80 11.49 27.12
CA LYS A 766 -21.22 11.53 27.52
C LYS A 766 -22.06 10.77 26.50
N LEU A 767 -22.86 9.82 26.99
CA LEU A 767 -23.84 9.06 26.22
C LEU A 767 -25.22 9.72 26.39
N GLY A 768 -25.62 10.54 25.41
CA GLY A 768 -26.93 11.16 25.39
C GLY A 768 -28.02 10.15 25.06
N GLY A 769 -28.88 9.83 25.99
CA GLY A 769 -29.99 8.87 25.81
C GLY A 769 -29.64 7.40 26.11
N ALA A 770 -28.45 7.10 26.60
CA ALA A 770 -28.02 5.73 26.97
C ALA A 770 -27.15 5.73 28.23
N THR A 771 -27.09 4.57 28.90
CA THR A 771 -26.17 4.34 30.03
C THR A 771 -25.36 3.10 29.82
N ALA A 772 -24.05 3.20 30.03
CA ALA A 772 -23.16 2.06 30.00
C ALA A 772 -23.20 1.25 31.29
N THR A 773 -23.22 -0.06 31.17
CA THR A 773 -23.29 -1.00 32.33
C THR A 773 -22.01 -1.84 32.46
N GLN A 774 -21.33 -2.08 31.37
CA GLN A 774 -20.06 -2.79 31.27
C GLN A 774 -19.26 -2.23 30.11
N GLY A 775 -17.94 -2.37 30.17
CA GLY A 775 -17.09 -1.88 29.08
C GLY A 775 -15.74 -2.58 29.00
N ARG A 776 -15.17 -2.53 27.80
CA ARG A 776 -13.79 -2.87 27.55
C ARG A 776 -13.16 -1.85 26.58
N ALA A 777 -11.87 -1.65 26.71
CA ALA A 777 -11.07 -0.81 25.84
C ALA A 777 -10.07 -1.67 25.08
N ILE A 778 -9.93 -1.48 23.79
CA ILE A 778 -8.89 -2.05 22.96
C ILE A 778 -8.01 -0.86 22.54
N ILE A 779 -6.72 -0.93 22.87
CA ILE A 779 -5.79 0.19 22.70
C ILE A 779 -4.61 -0.25 21.84
N LEU A 780 -4.39 0.47 20.76
CA LEU A 780 -3.16 0.43 19.97
C LEU A 780 -2.42 1.73 20.27
N ALA A 781 -1.23 1.65 20.85
CA ALA A 781 -0.44 2.81 21.25
C ALA A 781 1.05 2.49 21.30
N SER A 782 1.89 3.52 21.22
CA SER A 782 3.31 3.44 21.52
C SER A 782 3.81 4.74 22.15
N GLU A 783 5.03 4.75 22.65
CA GLU A 783 5.66 5.96 23.24
C GLU A 783 6.04 6.98 22.17
N SER A 784 6.30 6.51 20.93
CA SER A 784 6.64 7.34 19.77
C SER A 784 5.74 7.07 18.58
N GLY A 785 5.36 8.14 17.88
CA GLY A 785 4.65 8.03 16.60
C GLY A 785 5.49 7.40 15.48
N THR A 786 6.82 7.34 15.65
CA THR A 786 7.75 6.71 14.69
C THR A 786 7.98 5.22 14.94
N ASP A 787 7.34 4.64 15.97
CA ASP A 787 7.47 3.21 16.23
C ASP A 787 6.79 2.38 15.13
N GLU A 788 7.47 1.29 14.75
CA GLU A 788 7.05 0.36 13.71
C GLU A 788 7.21 -1.09 14.14
N ASN A 789 6.59 -2.01 13.40
CA ASN A 789 6.84 -3.44 13.49
C ASN A 789 7.90 -3.85 12.47
N SER A 790 8.68 -4.88 12.80
CA SER A 790 9.76 -5.39 11.95
C SER A 790 9.90 -6.90 12.09
N MET A 791 10.67 -7.57 11.21
CA MET A 791 10.95 -9.00 11.32
C MET A 791 11.51 -9.40 12.70
N ARG A 792 12.27 -8.50 13.35
CA ARG A 792 12.87 -8.75 14.69
C ARG A 792 11.92 -8.43 15.84
N ALA A 793 10.92 -7.60 15.62
CA ALA A 793 9.97 -7.12 16.61
C ALA A 793 8.57 -6.99 15.99
N GLN A 794 7.97 -8.11 15.62
CA GLN A 794 6.72 -8.19 14.86
C GLN A 794 5.50 -7.61 15.59
N LEU A 795 5.57 -7.51 16.93
CA LEU A 795 4.50 -7.03 17.81
C LEU A 795 4.94 -5.81 18.64
N ASN A 796 5.93 -5.03 18.17
CA ASN A 796 6.38 -3.82 18.86
C ASN A 796 5.23 -2.82 19.07
N VAL A 797 4.43 -2.64 18.04
CA VAL A 797 3.17 -1.88 18.07
C VAL A 797 2.03 -2.87 17.83
N SER A 798 1.31 -3.22 18.88
CA SER A 798 0.22 -4.21 18.82
C SER A 798 -0.91 -3.82 19.78
N PRO A 799 -2.17 -4.19 19.49
CA PRO A 799 -3.30 -3.84 20.32
C PRO A 799 -3.32 -4.65 21.62
N GLU A 800 -3.72 -3.99 22.70
CA GLU A 800 -3.97 -4.61 24.01
C GLU A 800 -5.40 -4.33 24.48
N GLU A 801 -6.00 -5.29 25.22
CA GLU A 801 -7.37 -5.16 25.71
C GLU A 801 -7.40 -4.99 27.24
N TYR A 802 -8.25 -4.04 27.71
CA TYR A 802 -8.40 -3.70 29.12
C TYR A 802 -9.89 -3.60 29.52
N PRO A 803 -10.26 -4.01 30.72
CA PRO A 803 -11.62 -3.77 31.25
C PRO A 803 -11.81 -2.29 31.56
N VAL A 804 -12.96 -1.73 31.16
CA VAL A 804 -13.42 -0.41 31.62
C VAL A 804 -14.29 -0.60 32.86
N ARG A 805 -13.84 -0.06 34.01
CA ARG A 805 -14.61 -0.20 35.28
C ARG A 805 -15.78 0.76 35.28
N ILE A 806 -16.98 0.21 35.30
CA ILE A 806 -18.25 0.91 35.46
C ILE A 806 -18.89 0.33 36.73
N SER A 807 -18.74 1.05 37.86
CA SER A 807 -19.24 0.58 39.19
C SER A 807 -20.75 0.61 39.28
N GLU A 808 -21.40 1.60 38.63
CA GLU A 808 -22.84 1.75 38.48
C GLU A 808 -23.18 2.18 37.06
N PRO A 809 -24.39 1.87 36.55
CA PRO A 809 -24.78 2.35 35.21
C PRO A 809 -24.57 3.86 35.06
N SER A 810 -23.79 4.26 34.06
CA SER A 810 -23.37 5.67 33.88
C SER A 810 -23.56 6.15 32.45
N SER A 811 -24.08 7.35 32.28
CA SER A 811 -24.08 8.09 31.02
C SER A 811 -22.79 8.87 30.77
N THR A 812 -21.87 8.86 31.74
CA THR A 812 -20.62 9.60 31.65
C THR A 812 -19.44 8.68 31.99
N ILE A 813 -18.46 8.63 31.11
CA ILE A 813 -17.24 7.84 31.28
C ILE A 813 -16.05 8.78 31.13
N VAL A 814 -15.11 8.72 32.06
CA VAL A 814 -13.87 9.49 31.99
C VAL A 814 -12.69 8.52 31.81
N ILE A 815 -11.91 8.71 30.77
CA ILE A 815 -10.76 7.89 30.48
C ILE A 815 -9.54 8.73 30.08
N PRO A 816 -8.31 8.27 30.38
CA PRO A 816 -7.11 8.80 29.76
C PRO A 816 -6.96 8.18 28.36
N VAL A 817 -6.83 9.00 27.33
CA VAL A 817 -6.43 8.56 25.99
C VAL A 817 -4.93 8.76 25.87
N GLN A 818 -4.20 7.71 25.54
CA GLN A 818 -2.73 7.73 25.50
C GLN A 818 -2.23 8.63 24.37
N PRO A 819 -1.00 9.13 24.43
CA PRO A 819 -0.31 9.69 23.27
C PRO A 819 -0.24 8.67 22.13
N PHE A 820 -0.22 9.14 20.92
CA PHE A 820 -0.08 8.29 19.72
C PHE A 820 -0.91 7.01 19.82
N SER A 821 -2.25 7.14 19.90
CA SER A 821 -3.11 5.97 20.14
C SER A 821 -4.41 5.96 19.35
N LEU A 822 -4.85 4.75 19.02
CA LEU A 822 -6.24 4.41 18.71
C LEU A 822 -6.81 3.66 19.91
N THR A 823 -7.88 4.21 20.52
CA THR A 823 -8.61 3.60 21.63
C THR A 823 -10.04 3.28 21.19
N ILE A 824 -10.42 2.01 21.24
CA ILE A 824 -11.77 1.56 20.93
C ILE A 824 -12.47 1.11 22.22
N LEU A 825 -13.56 1.78 22.55
CA LEU A 825 -14.41 1.41 23.69
C LEU A 825 -15.62 0.63 23.20
N ARG A 826 -15.83 -0.55 23.75
CA ARG A 826 -17.06 -1.31 23.57
C ARG A 826 -17.84 -1.29 24.86
N LEU A 827 -19.00 -0.66 24.87
CA LEU A 827 -19.81 -0.36 26.04
C LEU A 827 -21.17 -1.03 25.90
N LYS A 828 -21.48 -1.97 26.78
CA LYS A 828 -22.85 -2.50 26.92
C LYS A 828 -23.76 -1.40 27.44
N THR A 829 -24.84 -1.13 26.73
CA THR A 829 -25.77 -0.04 27.07
C THR A 829 -27.18 -0.54 27.44
N LYS A 830 -27.86 0.31 28.21
CA LYS A 830 -29.30 0.20 28.52
C LYS A 830 -29.98 1.48 28.06
#